data_d34560767147017d498f3af347b98836
#
_entry.id   d34560767147017d498f3af347b98836
#
_cell.length_a   1.000
_cell.length_b   1.000
_cell.length_c   1.000
_cell.angle_alpha   90.00
_cell.angle_beta   90.00
_cell.angle_gamma   90.00
#
_symmetry.space_group_name_H-M   'P 1'
#
loop_
_entity.id
_entity.type
_entity.pdbx_description
1 polymer ?
#
loop_
_entity_poly.entity_id
_entity_poly.type
_entity_poly.pdbx_seq_one_letter_code
_entity_poly.pdbx_strand_id
1 'polypeptide(L)'
;TEFPVPVTVDGSPAFAVFRNSITKTHTINVGVAVGIPVNGGNVSPSGGESKHWGNTRTLSDFYDMNGDRYPDVISDMQVQYTKPQGGLSSLKLGHNILGSPLDTTSFNGVSSSFGASFTLAKKVPSTKKSSRQHEIGGSAGLNGCSGENWDEDEHIWTDVNGDGLPDRVSKTGKVFYNLGYSFVDGGLFGSCGRAGSSKNIGGSADGGFNYGLLDSLVVPELKKDDNSEAKPTEVNLFETSISAGYGFTRNINNTDKMMVDVNGDGLPDCVQRSNGVLNVHYNKGDGFLSEETLLSDEENLYTTLSTCSNINGAVSVGFSLGCFPIKFVVNPKGGYTRSMGKTEVQLTDINGDGLPDYVTSGDIGHMQVRFNQSGKANLLKSVTNLAGGGMTMDYKLSDYMGYDCPNRIQVLDSLFVYDGLEDDWNDTMRYSFEYDSAYYDRFERTTYGFGVVKTHSLNSNRTIYRTVTERYSNRFYKFRNLKTYELLTDGNERKYVEKFFTYVPKEIATGNVVNVETAFCFGESYPALNREEVLYYDDNENVRIVTRKHYKHGPFGNLTKYTDAGQAGVTEDSIIVTMTYHPDSANKNLTGMVKSMEARDYRDSLLRKKDCDVNYYYGQILSLRQYNDHDTAVTDFEYDTFGNLVQITGPANSQNQRVIYRYSYDSVLHSYPVRVKNVPFGYVSATAYDLRIGKPLSTTDINGNVMTYTYDRSGRLISVLAPADTGYTLRFEYWITYGDTIHQGDNPWARTSHFDIQYPDNPLNTTVIADGLGRVVQTRKDAEVGGYETSLVSGVVDYDCFGRAVRQFYPFTDGVLTETYFQSNTSNGLASTTTYDIMDRQTLVTQPHGVKTTMAYGFGQKGGKWYFLSSATDAKQNTLTTLTDSRGLQVQQTAPGNTVTKFSYDPLGQLTSSTDPMNLTTTYTYDKFGQITERVHPDAGTDTYEYDAAGNMVSHTNGNNKTIQYHYDYNRLTDVEYPDYPANNVHYTYGDSTTNYNGKGRIVMQED
;
A
#
# COMPACT_ATOMS: atom_id res chain seq x y z
N THR A 1 12.06 -21.60 26.71
CA THR A 1 12.40 -21.63 25.28
C THR A 1 13.90 -21.53 25.18
N GLU A 2 14.56 -22.65 24.98
CA GLU A 2 15.98 -22.71 24.68
C GLU A 2 16.19 -22.08 23.31
N PHE A 3 17.17 -21.16 23.21
CA PHE A 3 17.64 -20.68 21.91
C PHE A 3 18.14 -21.90 21.12
N PRO A 4 17.79 -22.04 19.83
CA PRO A 4 18.32 -23.11 19.01
C PRO A 4 19.85 -23.07 18.98
N VAL A 5 20.45 -24.22 18.78
CA VAL A 5 21.91 -24.39 18.68
C VAL A 5 22.50 -23.30 17.78
N PRO A 6 23.62 -22.66 18.17
CA PRO A 6 24.24 -21.62 17.38
C PRO A 6 24.54 -22.14 15.97
N VAL A 7 23.88 -21.53 14.98
CA VAL A 7 24.15 -21.80 13.57
C VAL A 7 25.39 -21.02 13.18
N THR A 8 26.39 -21.70 12.63
CA THR A 8 27.56 -21.01 12.07
C THR A 8 27.10 -20.19 10.86
N VAL A 9 27.26 -18.88 10.95
CA VAL A 9 26.94 -17.99 9.82
C VAL A 9 27.90 -18.32 8.67
N ASP A 10 27.35 -18.75 7.53
CA ASP A 10 28.15 -19.09 6.36
C ASP A 10 28.77 -17.82 5.75
N GLY A 11 30.05 -17.85 5.51
CA GLY A 11 30.86 -16.69 5.09
C GLY A 11 31.72 -16.16 6.23
N SER A 12 33.03 -16.07 6.00
CA SER A 12 33.95 -15.46 6.97
C SER A 12 33.56 -14.00 7.19
N PRO A 13 33.13 -13.58 8.38
CA PRO A 13 32.89 -12.17 8.66
C PRO A 13 34.20 -11.39 8.40
N ALA A 14 34.08 -10.21 7.80
CA ALA A 14 35.22 -9.33 7.62
C ALA A 14 35.86 -8.96 8.96
N PHE A 15 35.03 -9.04 10.03
CA PHE A 15 35.39 -8.60 11.37
C PHE A 15 34.88 -9.61 12.39
N ALA A 16 35.73 -9.98 13.32
CA ALA A 16 35.45 -11.00 14.34
C ALA A 16 34.53 -10.50 15.49
N VAL A 17 34.14 -9.23 15.50
CA VAL A 17 33.40 -8.59 16.61
C VAL A 17 32.26 -7.73 16.06
N PHE A 18 31.08 -7.91 16.61
CA PHE A 18 29.85 -7.27 16.15
C PHE A 18 29.87 -5.75 16.23
N ARG A 19 30.16 -5.20 17.40
CA ARG A 19 30.33 -3.76 17.61
C ARG A 19 31.68 -3.54 18.29
N ASN A 20 32.54 -2.79 17.66
CA ASN A 20 33.90 -2.57 18.19
C ASN A 20 34.24 -1.08 18.20
N SER A 21 34.79 -0.61 19.31
CA SER A 21 35.26 0.76 19.45
C SER A 21 36.61 0.83 20.16
N ILE A 22 37.39 1.81 19.81
CA ILE A 22 38.65 2.13 20.50
C ILE A 22 38.55 3.51 21.11
N THR A 23 38.78 3.59 22.43
CA THR A 23 38.85 4.87 23.15
C THR A 23 40.30 5.23 23.44
N LYS A 24 40.71 6.43 23.05
CA LYS A 24 42.01 7.04 23.41
C LYS A 24 41.72 8.20 24.33
N THR A 25 42.31 8.14 25.54
CA THR A 25 42.18 9.18 26.56
C THR A 25 43.55 9.73 26.91
N HIS A 26 43.64 11.03 26.95
CA HIS A 26 44.80 11.76 27.47
C HIS A 26 44.38 12.41 28.77
N THR A 27 45.15 12.23 29.82
CA THR A 27 44.86 12.81 31.13
C THR A 27 46.09 13.49 31.65
N ILE A 28 45.93 14.74 32.10
CA ILE A 28 46.93 15.47 32.82
C ILE A 28 46.37 15.71 34.23
N ASN A 29 47.07 15.23 35.24
CA ASN A 29 46.70 15.41 36.64
C ASN A 29 47.75 16.29 37.28
N VAL A 30 47.32 17.33 37.99
CA VAL A 30 48.17 18.18 38.82
C VAL A 30 47.63 18.16 40.23
N GLY A 31 48.35 17.63 41.17
CA GLY A 31 47.95 17.52 42.56
C GLY A 31 49.01 18.04 43.49
N VAL A 32 48.59 18.68 44.57
CA VAL A 32 49.47 19.14 45.66
C VAL A 32 48.97 18.52 46.95
N ALA A 33 49.84 17.88 47.67
CA ALA A 33 49.60 17.39 49.02
C ALA A 33 50.67 18.02 49.98
N VAL A 34 50.18 18.53 51.10
CA VAL A 34 51.02 19.13 52.16
C VAL A 34 50.85 18.36 53.43
N GLY A 35 51.97 17.70 53.89
CA GLY A 35 51.99 16.98 55.18
C GLY A 35 52.22 17.95 56.32
N ILE A 36 51.32 18.09 57.23
CA ILE A 36 51.43 18.90 58.41
C ILE A 36 51.69 17.95 59.65
N PRO A 37 52.88 17.95 60.28
CA PRO A 37 53.08 17.08 61.40
C PRO A 37 52.29 17.61 62.65
N VAL A 38 51.59 16.73 63.33
CA VAL A 38 50.83 17.00 64.56
C VAL A 38 51.35 15.97 65.61
N ASN A 39 51.35 16.34 66.91
CA ASN A 39 51.86 15.45 67.95
C ASN A 39 51.34 13.99 67.86
N GLY A 40 52.20 13.10 67.39
CA GLY A 40 51.84 11.68 67.21
C GLY A 40 51.25 11.27 65.92
N GLY A 41 51.27 12.11 64.88
CA GLY A 41 50.75 11.81 63.53
C GLY A 41 50.96 12.88 62.46
N ASN A 42 50.44 12.68 61.26
CA ASN A 42 50.46 13.66 60.19
C ASN A 42 49.07 13.90 59.69
N VAL A 43 48.75 15.14 59.41
CA VAL A 43 47.50 15.52 58.61
C VAL A 43 48.01 15.98 57.24
N SER A 44 47.51 15.37 56.17
CA SER A 44 47.90 15.69 54.80
C SER A 44 46.69 16.13 54.00
N PRO A 45 46.38 17.41 53.94
CA PRO A 45 45.40 17.91 52.97
C PRO A 45 46.00 17.75 51.57
N SER A 46 45.16 17.34 50.63
CA SER A 46 45.50 17.18 49.22
C SER A 46 44.45 17.80 48.34
N GLY A 47 44.85 18.40 47.27
CA GLY A 47 43.96 18.91 46.21
C GLY A 47 44.61 18.75 44.87
N GLY A 48 43.81 18.50 43.87
CA GLY A 48 44.30 18.33 42.51
C GLY A 48 43.26 18.69 41.48
N GLU A 49 43.71 19.07 40.31
CA GLU A 49 42.92 19.28 39.13
C GLU A 49 43.35 18.29 38.05
N SER A 50 42.42 17.69 37.38
CA SER A 50 42.65 16.75 36.28
C SER A 50 41.92 17.25 35.06
N LYS A 51 42.63 17.33 33.95
CA LYS A 51 42.06 17.60 32.63
C LYS A 51 42.22 16.35 31.79
N HIS A 52 41.14 15.88 31.24
CA HIS A 52 41.14 14.74 30.30
C HIS A 52 40.45 15.11 29.02
N TRP A 53 40.95 14.56 27.90
CA TRP A 53 40.39 14.71 26.59
C TRP A 53 40.74 13.47 25.76
N GLY A 54 39.94 13.20 24.76
CA GLY A 54 40.16 12.05 23.92
C GLY A 54 39.08 11.86 22.89
N ASN A 55 39.14 10.71 22.23
CA ASN A 55 38.10 10.29 21.31
C ASN A 55 37.85 8.80 21.43
N THR A 56 36.58 8.45 21.22
CA THR A 56 36.13 7.08 21.01
C THR A 56 35.82 6.92 19.52
N ARG A 57 36.38 5.91 18.89
CA ARG A 57 36.19 5.59 17.46
C ARG A 57 35.50 4.27 17.33
N THR A 58 34.34 4.26 16.61
CA THR A 58 33.66 3.02 16.23
C THR A 58 34.35 2.40 15.04
N LEU A 59 34.76 1.14 15.17
CA LEU A 59 35.49 0.39 14.14
C LEU A 59 34.58 -0.48 13.29
N SER A 60 33.47 -1.00 13.86
CA SER A 60 32.46 -1.78 13.18
C SER A 60 31.11 -1.62 13.85
N ASP A 61 30.04 -1.61 13.05
CA ASP A 61 28.66 -1.57 13.52
C ASP A 61 27.75 -2.24 12.47
N PHE A 62 26.43 -2.28 12.76
CA PHE A 62 25.40 -2.84 11.91
C PHE A 62 24.42 -1.77 11.48
N TYR A 63 24.17 -1.69 10.16
CA TYR A 63 23.14 -0.86 9.55
C TYR A 63 22.57 -1.57 8.31
N ASP A 64 21.32 -1.39 8.00
CA ASP A 64 20.76 -1.81 6.71
C ASP A 64 21.18 -0.79 5.64
N MET A 65 22.26 -1.10 4.94
CA MET A 65 22.93 -0.17 4.03
C MET A 65 22.32 -0.15 2.63
N ASN A 66 21.55 -1.18 2.26
CA ASN A 66 20.96 -1.33 0.93
C ASN A 66 19.42 -1.34 0.94
N GLY A 67 18.78 -1.18 2.10
CA GLY A 67 17.32 -1.12 2.25
C GLY A 67 16.61 -2.47 2.13
N ASP A 68 17.33 -3.58 2.25
CA ASP A 68 16.74 -4.93 2.14
C ASP A 68 16.18 -5.46 3.46
N ARG A 69 16.26 -4.64 4.53
CA ARG A 69 15.83 -4.90 5.91
C ARG A 69 16.66 -5.95 6.66
N TYR A 70 17.79 -6.35 6.11
CA TYR A 70 18.78 -7.16 6.82
C TYR A 70 19.95 -6.26 7.25
N PRO A 71 20.38 -6.33 8.52
CA PRO A 71 21.49 -5.51 8.98
C PRO A 71 22.81 -5.97 8.35
N ASP A 72 23.48 -5.05 7.67
CA ASP A 72 24.80 -5.27 7.05
C ASP A 72 25.92 -4.93 8.02
N VAL A 73 27.09 -5.54 7.85
CA VAL A 73 28.29 -5.25 8.64
C VAL A 73 29.07 -4.12 7.97
N ILE A 74 29.18 -3.00 8.65
CA ILE A 74 29.95 -1.85 8.20
C ILE A 74 31.23 -1.68 9.04
N SER A 75 32.32 -1.34 8.40
CA SER A 75 33.60 -1.02 9.04
C SER A 75 34.27 0.14 8.32
N ASP A 76 35.44 0.56 8.84
CA ASP A 76 36.26 1.55 8.17
C ASP A 76 36.45 1.20 6.69
N MET A 77 35.78 1.93 5.78
CA MET A 77 35.90 1.84 4.33
C MET A 77 35.28 0.60 3.64
N GLN A 78 34.54 -0.27 4.33
CA GLN A 78 33.99 -1.48 3.72
C GLN A 78 32.60 -1.81 4.29
N VAL A 79 31.71 -2.27 3.40
CA VAL A 79 30.41 -2.86 3.76
C VAL A 79 30.36 -4.31 3.30
N GLN A 80 29.90 -5.19 4.16
CA GLN A 80 29.64 -6.59 3.86
C GLN A 80 28.14 -6.85 4.04
N TYR A 81 27.45 -7.07 2.91
CA TYR A 81 26.01 -7.22 2.88
C TYR A 81 25.54 -8.56 3.41
N THR A 82 24.41 -8.57 4.11
CA THR A 82 23.72 -9.79 4.54
C THR A 82 22.95 -10.38 3.39
N LYS A 83 22.93 -11.70 3.27
CA LYS A 83 22.18 -12.42 2.23
C LYS A 83 20.74 -12.69 2.68
N PRO A 84 19.72 -12.62 1.79
CA PRO A 84 18.33 -12.95 2.13
C PRO A 84 18.13 -14.38 2.67
N GLN A 85 19.03 -15.30 2.31
CA GLN A 85 19.02 -16.69 2.79
C GLN A 85 19.75 -16.88 4.12
N GLY A 86 20.24 -15.80 4.72
CA GLY A 86 21.08 -15.79 5.91
C GLY A 86 22.58 -15.84 5.57
N GLY A 87 23.39 -15.37 6.52
CA GLY A 87 24.85 -15.28 6.37
C GLY A 87 25.30 -14.03 5.60
N LEU A 88 26.60 -13.79 5.62
CA LEU A 88 27.21 -12.62 5.00
C LEU A 88 27.65 -12.91 3.56
N SER A 89 27.60 -11.92 2.69
CA SER A 89 28.14 -11.99 1.33
C SER A 89 29.66 -12.15 1.39
N SER A 90 30.23 -12.93 0.46
CA SER A 90 31.68 -13.01 0.29
C SER A 90 32.26 -11.72 -0.32
N LEU A 91 31.42 -10.91 -0.96
CA LEU A 91 31.79 -9.64 -1.57
C LEU A 91 31.84 -8.55 -0.50
N LYS A 92 33.01 -7.90 -0.39
CA LYS A 92 33.22 -6.71 0.42
C LYS A 92 33.37 -5.54 -0.52
N LEU A 93 32.44 -4.61 -0.44
CA LEU A 93 32.48 -3.40 -1.28
C LEU A 93 33.21 -2.28 -0.53
N GLY A 94 34.27 -1.76 -1.14
CA GLY A 94 34.95 -0.57 -0.67
C GLY A 94 34.13 0.67 -1.06
N HIS A 95 33.78 1.51 -0.09
CA HIS A 95 33.17 2.81 -0.35
C HIS A 95 34.20 3.90 -0.28
N ASN A 96 34.55 4.51 -1.40
CA ASN A 96 35.62 5.55 -1.51
C ASN A 96 35.32 6.84 -0.70
N ILE A 97 34.13 6.96 -0.11
CA ILE A 97 33.68 8.16 0.62
C ILE A 97 33.75 7.97 2.13
N LEU A 98 33.82 6.72 2.61
CA LEU A 98 34.04 6.42 4.02
C LEU A 98 35.50 6.61 4.44
N GLY A 99 36.09 7.74 4.09
CA GLY A 99 37.42 8.10 4.64
C GLY A 99 37.33 8.25 6.14
N SER A 100 37.78 7.21 6.88
CA SER A 100 38.06 7.11 8.33
C SER A 100 37.13 7.88 9.28
N PRO A 101 36.92 7.50 10.50
CA PRO A 101 36.28 6.29 11.00
C PRO A 101 34.76 6.35 10.88
N LEU A 102 34.06 5.22 11.14
CA LEU A 102 32.58 5.12 11.04
C LEU A 102 31.89 6.17 11.87
N ASP A 103 32.30 6.30 13.12
CA ASP A 103 31.81 7.31 14.04
C ASP A 103 32.94 7.68 15.01
N THR A 104 33.02 8.95 15.41
CA THR A 104 33.97 9.44 16.37
C THR A 104 33.28 10.38 17.35
N THR A 105 33.25 9.99 18.61
CA THR A 105 32.85 10.88 19.72
C THR A 105 34.07 11.52 20.31
N SER A 106 34.23 12.82 20.23
CA SER A 106 35.26 13.57 20.96
C SER A 106 34.74 13.97 22.33
N PHE A 107 35.59 13.87 23.34
CA PHE A 107 35.24 14.26 24.68
C PHE A 107 36.34 15.12 25.33
N ASN A 108 35.92 16.05 26.18
CA ASN A 108 36.80 16.94 26.93
C ASN A 108 36.18 17.13 28.34
N GLY A 109 37.00 17.06 29.37
CA GLY A 109 36.51 17.20 30.72
C GLY A 109 37.53 17.72 31.67
N VAL A 110 37.04 18.31 32.75
CA VAL A 110 37.85 18.81 33.87
C VAL A 110 37.24 18.24 35.15
N SER A 111 38.09 17.71 36.01
CA SER A 111 37.68 17.28 37.35
C SER A 111 38.60 17.82 38.40
N SER A 112 38.06 18.22 39.52
CA SER A 112 38.76 18.65 40.71
C SER A 112 38.58 17.65 41.85
N SER A 113 39.67 17.39 42.59
CA SER A 113 39.64 16.51 43.76
C SER A 113 40.18 17.24 44.99
N PHE A 114 39.59 16.94 46.11
CA PHE A 114 40.11 17.38 47.40
C PHE A 114 40.12 16.18 48.36
N GLY A 115 41.10 16.14 49.24
CA GLY A 115 41.21 15.07 50.25
C GLY A 115 41.94 15.52 51.48
N ALA A 116 41.73 14.80 52.55
CA ALA A 116 42.52 14.92 53.76
C ALA A 116 42.74 13.52 54.33
N SER A 117 43.99 13.20 54.60
CA SER A 117 44.35 11.95 55.28
C SER A 117 45.00 12.26 56.66
N PHE A 118 44.67 11.42 57.59
CA PHE A 118 45.21 11.51 58.97
C PHE A 118 45.86 10.19 59.32
N THR A 119 47.07 10.20 59.75
CA THR A 119 47.86 9.06 60.20
C THR A 119 48.32 9.21 61.63
N LEU A 120 48.08 8.28 62.54
CA LEU A 120 48.58 8.19 63.89
C LEU A 120 49.49 6.98 63.99
N ALA A 121 50.68 7.21 64.52
CA ALA A 121 51.65 6.13 64.82
C ALA A 121 52.14 6.28 66.29
N LYS A 122 52.05 5.19 67.00
CA LYS A 122 52.55 5.15 68.36
C LYS A 122 53.57 4.01 68.55
N LYS A 123 54.76 4.36 69.01
CA LYS A 123 55.75 3.35 69.39
C LYS A 123 55.38 2.79 70.77
N VAL A 124 55.20 1.45 70.84
CA VAL A 124 54.97 0.71 72.08
C VAL A 124 56.26 0.13 72.58
N PRO A 125 56.67 0.52 73.82
CA PRO A 125 57.90 -0.03 74.35
C PRO A 125 57.77 -1.51 74.71
N SER A 126 58.70 -2.31 74.39
CA SER A 126 58.81 -3.72 74.79
C SER A 126 59.17 -3.88 76.20
N THR A 127 58.41 -4.61 77.01
CA THR A 127 58.58 -4.87 78.43
C THR A 127 59.68 -5.94 78.73
N LYS A 128 60.39 -6.46 77.76
CA LYS A 128 61.52 -7.38 77.89
C LYS A 128 62.74 -6.82 77.16
N LYS A 129 63.93 -7.04 77.62
CA LYS A 129 65.22 -6.71 77.01
C LYS A 129 65.41 -7.36 75.65
N SER A 130 64.62 -6.96 74.66
CA SER A 130 64.71 -7.36 73.27
C SER A 130 64.88 -6.10 72.43
N SER A 131 65.85 -6.13 71.50
CA SER A 131 66.06 -4.98 70.58
C SER A 131 64.95 -4.73 69.63
N ARG A 132 63.79 -5.40 69.79
CA ARG A 132 62.61 -5.27 68.89
C ARG A 132 61.59 -4.32 69.44
N GLN A 133 61.28 -3.29 68.77
CA GLN A 133 60.10 -2.40 69.02
C GLN A 133 58.97 -2.63 68.06
N HIS A 134 57.73 -2.45 68.57
CA HIS A 134 56.56 -2.54 67.73
C HIS A 134 56.02 -1.16 67.43
N GLU A 135 55.64 -0.90 66.22
CA GLU A 135 54.97 0.31 65.79
C GLU A 135 53.49 -0.03 65.40
N ILE A 136 52.55 0.64 66.00
CA ILE A 136 51.14 0.48 65.71
C ILE A 136 50.67 1.83 65.24
N GLY A 137 50.04 1.87 64.07
CA GLY A 137 49.50 3.06 63.45
C GLY A 137 48.12 2.84 62.89
N GLY A 138 47.27 3.87 62.86
CA GLY A 138 46.03 3.89 62.17
C GLY A 138 46.00 5.05 61.19
N SER A 139 45.37 4.89 60.04
CA SER A 139 45.11 5.94 59.08
C SER A 139 43.61 6.08 58.75
N ALA A 140 43.16 7.26 58.58
CA ALA A 140 41.84 7.55 58.05
C ALA A 140 41.96 8.62 56.94
N GLY A 141 41.29 8.48 55.88
CA GLY A 141 41.27 9.43 54.76
C GLY A 141 39.85 9.73 54.31
N LEU A 142 39.62 10.95 53.92
CA LEU A 142 38.39 11.40 53.25
C LEU A 142 38.83 12.07 51.96
N ASN A 143 38.22 11.64 50.83
CA ASN A 143 38.45 12.23 49.54
C ASN A 143 37.12 12.61 48.91
N GLY A 144 37.08 13.72 48.19
CA GLY A 144 35.97 14.14 47.34
C GLY A 144 36.44 14.49 45.96
N CYS A 145 35.60 14.27 44.96
CA CYS A 145 35.88 14.70 43.61
C CYS A 145 34.62 15.28 42.97
N SER A 146 34.80 16.27 42.11
CA SER A 146 33.77 16.79 41.22
C SER A 146 34.34 17.02 39.85
N GLY A 147 33.58 16.79 38.82
CA GLY A 147 34.03 16.95 37.45
C GLY A 147 32.91 17.25 36.49
N GLU A 148 33.23 17.89 35.42
CA GLU A 148 32.34 18.16 34.28
C GLU A 148 33.04 17.67 33.03
N ASN A 149 32.25 16.97 32.15
CA ASN A 149 32.69 16.49 30.86
C ASN A 149 31.71 16.95 29.80
N TRP A 150 32.23 17.21 28.61
CA TRP A 150 31.45 17.51 27.39
C TRP A 150 31.86 16.50 26.32
N ASP A 151 30.82 15.92 25.64
CA ASP A 151 30.97 14.98 24.53
C ASP A 151 30.21 15.46 23.30
N GLU A 152 30.78 15.22 22.13
CA GLU A 152 30.19 15.57 20.84
C GLU A 152 30.59 14.51 19.80
N ASP A 153 29.57 14.00 19.05
CA ASP A 153 29.81 13.08 17.95
C ASP A 153 30.27 13.85 16.71
N GLU A 154 31.30 13.39 16.05
CA GLU A 154 31.79 13.99 14.81
C GLU A 154 30.97 13.57 13.59
N HIS A 155 30.35 12.38 13.63
CA HIS A 155 29.49 11.82 12.60
C HIS A 155 28.37 11.04 13.23
N ILE A 156 27.19 11.06 12.61
CA ILE A 156 26.05 10.23 12.95
C ILE A 156 25.51 9.51 11.69
N TRP A 157 24.92 8.35 11.88
CA TRP A 157 24.23 7.61 10.83
C TRP A 157 22.74 7.70 11.06
N THR A 158 22.03 8.30 10.10
CA THR A 158 20.57 8.46 10.17
C THR A 158 20.03 8.72 8.76
N ASP A 159 18.84 8.24 8.47
CA ASP A 159 18.13 8.53 7.22
C ASP A 159 17.61 9.98 7.28
N VAL A 160 18.31 10.91 6.63
CA VAL A 160 17.94 12.34 6.70
C VAL A 160 17.05 12.78 5.55
N ASN A 161 16.93 11.97 4.50
CA ASN A 161 16.15 12.30 3.30
C ASN A 161 14.88 11.44 3.19
N GLY A 162 14.66 10.45 4.08
CA GLY A 162 13.46 9.61 4.13
C GLY A 162 13.41 8.50 3.10
N ASP A 163 14.55 8.11 2.51
CA ASP A 163 14.61 7.07 1.49
C ASP A 163 14.73 5.64 2.08
N GLY A 164 14.79 5.54 3.42
CA GLY A 164 14.93 4.28 4.16
C GLY A 164 16.35 3.79 4.28
N LEU A 165 17.35 4.53 3.81
CA LEU A 165 18.77 4.20 3.89
C LEU A 165 19.50 5.11 4.89
N PRO A 166 20.38 4.60 5.74
CA PRO A 166 21.12 5.44 6.68
C PRO A 166 22.17 6.29 5.95
N ASP A 167 22.03 7.61 6.03
CA ASP A 167 22.95 8.60 5.52
C ASP A 167 24.02 8.93 6.57
N ARG A 168 25.17 9.45 6.13
CA ARG A 168 26.23 9.90 7.02
C ARG A 168 26.22 11.41 7.14
N VAL A 169 25.97 11.92 8.35
CA VAL A 169 25.92 13.34 8.66
C VAL A 169 27.09 13.72 9.56
N SER A 170 27.88 14.73 9.19
CA SER A 170 28.96 15.27 10.04
C SER A 170 28.42 16.34 10.99
N LYS A 171 29.13 16.60 12.09
CA LYS A 171 28.82 17.69 13.01
C LYS A 171 28.80 19.09 12.35
N THR A 172 29.49 19.25 11.24
CA THR A 172 29.49 20.48 10.45
C THR A 172 28.29 20.59 9.50
N GLY A 173 27.45 19.58 9.47
CA GLY A 173 26.26 19.56 8.63
C GLY A 173 26.50 19.07 7.21
N LYS A 174 27.68 18.57 6.89
CA LYS A 174 27.91 17.93 5.60
C LYS A 174 27.29 16.54 5.59
N VAL A 175 26.46 16.24 4.59
CA VAL A 175 25.80 14.96 4.42
C VAL A 175 26.39 14.19 3.24
N PHE A 176 26.43 12.85 3.38
CA PHE A 176 26.68 11.90 2.30
C PHE A 176 25.48 10.98 2.22
N TYR A 177 24.68 11.14 1.15
CA TYR A 177 23.50 10.29 0.93
C TYR A 177 23.90 8.89 0.50
N ASN A 178 23.27 7.91 1.12
CA ASN A 178 23.41 6.51 0.78
C ASN A 178 22.47 6.15 -0.38
N LEU A 179 23.00 5.58 -1.44
CA LEU A 179 22.25 5.12 -2.62
C LEU A 179 22.10 3.58 -2.65
N GLY A 180 22.24 2.90 -1.52
CA GLY A 180 22.21 1.45 -1.38
C GLY A 180 23.57 0.79 -1.56
N TYR A 181 24.31 1.11 -2.61
CA TYR A 181 25.63 0.53 -2.90
C TYR A 181 26.74 1.57 -3.14
N SER A 182 26.42 2.86 -2.97
CA SER A 182 27.35 3.97 -3.12
C SER A 182 26.87 5.18 -2.34
N PHE A 183 27.77 6.13 -2.10
CA PHE A 183 27.44 7.41 -1.47
C PHE A 183 27.67 8.56 -2.43
N VAL A 184 26.83 9.59 -2.33
CA VAL A 184 26.96 10.85 -3.05
C VAL A 184 27.09 12.01 -2.07
N ASP A 185 27.95 12.98 -2.40
CA ASP A 185 28.11 14.19 -1.61
C ASP A 185 26.84 15.07 -1.75
N GLY A 186 26.05 15.16 -0.68
CA GLY A 186 24.82 15.96 -0.61
C GLY A 186 25.05 17.42 -0.19
N GLY A 187 26.30 17.83 0.05
CA GLY A 187 26.62 19.21 0.45
C GLY A 187 26.35 19.49 1.92
N LEU A 188 25.93 20.73 2.22
CA LEU A 188 25.61 21.18 3.59
C LEU A 188 24.10 21.05 3.84
N PHE A 189 23.74 20.16 4.75
CA PHE A 189 22.35 19.92 5.17
C PHE A 189 21.95 20.78 6.36
N GLY A 190 22.86 20.97 7.32
CA GLY A 190 22.66 21.68 8.57
C GLY A 190 23.33 20.97 9.75
N SER A 191 23.86 21.71 10.69
CA SER A 191 24.61 21.15 11.83
C SER A 191 23.70 20.61 12.90
N CYS A 192 23.60 19.29 13.03
CA CYS A 192 22.92 18.60 14.13
C CYS A 192 23.63 17.30 14.51
N GLY A 193 24.78 17.39 15.13
CA GLY A 193 25.43 16.26 15.79
C GLY A 193 24.85 16.03 17.19
N ARG A 194 25.05 14.85 17.77
CA ARG A 194 24.77 14.61 19.17
C ARG A 194 25.79 15.32 20.03
N ALA A 195 25.35 16.08 21.01
CA ALA A 195 26.17 16.75 22.01
C ALA A 195 25.61 16.57 23.41
N GLY A 196 26.44 16.42 24.39
CA GLY A 196 26.05 16.23 25.79
C GLY A 196 27.06 16.74 26.79
N SER A 197 26.61 16.84 28.03
CA SER A 197 27.42 17.19 29.18
C SER A 197 27.21 16.23 30.33
N SER A 198 28.26 15.93 31.08
CA SER A 198 28.11 15.13 32.29
C SER A 198 28.76 15.81 33.49
N LYS A 199 28.11 15.71 34.65
CA LYS A 199 28.63 16.15 35.95
C LYS A 199 28.79 14.94 36.85
N ASN A 200 29.94 14.81 37.46
CA ASN A 200 30.21 13.78 38.43
C ASN A 200 30.60 14.39 39.79
N ILE A 201 30.03 13.86 40.85
CA ILE A 201 30.37 14.20 42.22
C ILE A 201 30.56 12.88 42.97
N GLY A 202 31.71 12.74 43.66
CA GLY A 202 32.02 11.54 44.41
C GLY A 202 32.77 11.80 45.67
N GLY A 203 32.74 10.84 46.56
CA GLY A 203 33.53 10.88 47.81
C GLY A 203 33.93 9.47 48.23
N SER A 204 35.07 9.35 48.85
CA SER A 204 35.52 8.09 49.49
C SER A 204 36.03 8.34 50.91
N ALA A 205 35.78 7.36 51.77
CA ALA A 205 36.35 7.31 53.09
C ALA A 205 37.13 6.00 53.24
N ASP A 206 38.37 6.13 53.65
CA ASP A 206 39.24 4.96 53.87
C ASP A 206 39.74 4.93 55.32
N GLY A 207 39.87 3.75 55.87
CA GLY A 207 40.44 3.50 57.19
C GLY A 207 41.47 2.36 57.10
N GLY A 208 42.59 2.50 57.77
CA GLY A 208 43.66 1.48 57.73
C GLY A 208 44.33 1.30 59.10
N PHE A 209 44.79 0.13 59.34
CA PHE A 209 45.60 -0.24 60.50
C PHE A 209 46.94 -0.76 60.03
N ASN A 210 48.04 -0.20 60.60
CA ASN A 210 49.39 -0.56 60.26
C ASN A 210 50.06 -1.15 61.47
N TYR A 211 50.78 -2.25 61.30
CA TYR A 211 51.65 -2.85 62.34
C TYR A 211 53.05 -3.06 61.74
N GLY A 212 54.02 -2.53 62.44
CA GLY A 212 55.42 -2.64 62.04
C GLY A 212 56.28 -3.26 63.11
N LEU A 213 57.21 -4.10 62.77
CA LEU A 213 58.25 -4.66 63.66
C LEU A 213 59.53 -3.98 63.33
N LEU A 214 60.06 -3.17 64.27
CA LEU A 214 61.32 -2.50 64.17
C LEU A 214 62.42 -3.36 64.79
N ASP A 215 63.48 -3.67 64.09
CA ASP A 215 64.69 -4.28 64.67
C ASP A 215 65.92 -3.40 64.43
N SER A 216 66.75 -3.20 65.46
CA SER A 216 67.96 -2.43 65.32
C SER A 216 69.06 -3.28 64.68
N LEU A 217 69.31 -3.05 63.40
CA LEU A 217 70.46 -3.63 62.71
C LEU A 217 71.62 -2.72 62.85
N VAL A 218 72.74 -3.24 63.47
CA VAL A 218 73.99 -2.55 63.44
C VAL A 218 74.66 -2.85 62.08
N VAL A 219 74.64 -1.90 61.17
CA VAL A 219 75.43 -1.96 59.94
C VAL A 219 76.88 -1.58 60.22
N PRO A 220 77.87 -2.49 59.95
CA PRO A 220 79.24 -2.08 60.07
C PRO A 220 79.58 -1.05 58.99
N GLU A 221 79.81 0.20 59.43
CA GLU A 221 80.49 1.19 58.58
C GLU A 221 81.94 0.78 58.34
N LEU A 222 82.29 0.80 57.05
CA LEU A 222 83.68 0.76 56.63
C LEU A 222 84.34 1.98 57.17
N LYS A 223 85.32 1.67 58.17
CA LYS A 223 86.09 2.70 58.87
C LYS A 223 86.73 3.70 57.93
N LYS A 224 86.38 4.93 58.16
CA LYS A 224 87.23 6.08 57.92
C LYS A 224 87.30 6.84 59.25
N ASP A 225 88.43 6.71 59.91
CA ASP A 225 88.91 7.45 61.03
C ASP A 225 88.19 7.59 62.39
N ASP A 226 88.83 7.38 63.35
CA ASP A 226 88.57 7.30 64.81
C ASP A 226 87.55 8.26 65.36
N ASN A 227 86.71 7.77 66.32
CA ASN A 227 85.85 8.45 67.29
C ASN A 227 84.49 8.99 66.81
N SER A 228 83.61 8.12 66.35
CA SER A 228 82.20 8.36 66.57
C SER A 228 81.45 7.01 66.74
N GLU A 229 80.77 6.92 67.87
CA GLU A 229 79.85 5.76 68.10
C GLU A 229 78.83 5.67 66.97
N ALA A 230 78.79 4.51 66.30
CA ALA A 230 77.78 4.22 65.26
C ALA A 230 76.43 4.24 65.96
N LYS A 231 75.57 5.18 65.61
CA LYS A 231 74.15 5.15 65.93
C LYS A 231 73.42 3.99 65.12
N PRO A 232 72.71 3.13 65.83
CA PRO A 232 71.99 2.10 65.18
C PRO A 232 70.88 2.69 64.27
N THR A 233 70.93 2.36 63.03
CA THR A 233 69.81 2.71 62.04
C THR A 233 68.70 1.70 62.20
N GLU A 234 67.54 2.19 62.71
CA GLU A 234 66.32 1.37 62.76
C GLU A 234 65.80 1.03 61.40
N VAL A 235 65.66 -0.23 61.08
CA VAL A 235 65.14 -0.73 59.80
C VAL A 235 63.90 -1.52 60.07
N ASN A 236 62.76 -1.19 59.40
CA ASN A 236 61.51 -1.94 59.46
C ASN A 236 61.70 -3.30 58.75
N LEU A 237 61.78 -4.36 59.55
CA LEU A 237 61.96 -5.74 59.11
C LEU A 237 60.62 -6.33 58.56
N PHE A 238 59.49 -5.93 59.06
CA PHE A 238 58.21 -6.41 58.68
C PHE A 238 57.15 -5.32 58.91
N GLU A 239 56.32 -5.10 57.92
CA GLU A 239 55.19 -4.12 57.95
C GLU A 239 53.94 -4.72 57.34
N THR A 240 52.84 -4.69 58.08
CA THR A 240 51.54 -5.12 57.57
C THR A 240 50.56 -3.97 57.70
N SER A 241 49.81 -3.76 56.65
CA SER A 241 48.66 -2.85 56.68
C SER A 241 47.40 -3.51 56.16
N ILE A 242 46.32 -3.25 56.83
CA ILE A 242 44.96 -3.62 56.39
C ILE A 242 44.23 -2.33 56.19
N SER A 243 43.63 -2.11 55.01
CA SER A 243 42.77 -0.95 54.74
C SER A 243 41.44 -1.38 54.21
N ALA A 244 40.40 -0.69 54.61
CA ALA A 244 39.04 -0.78 54.04
C ALA A 244 38.55 0.60 53.69
N GLY A 245 37.95 0.72 52.54
CA GLY A 245 37.42 2.00 52.04
C GLY A 245 36.00 1.83 51.45
N TYR A 246 35.23 2.88 51.61
CA TYR A 246 33.93 3.01 50.97
C TYR A 246 33.94 4.25 50.05
N GLY A 247 33.56 4.10 48.82
CA GLY A 247 33.43 5.20 47.86
C GLY A 247 32.02 5.30 47.26
N PHE A 248 31.63 6.51 46.99
CA PHE A 248 30.36 6.85 46.36
C PHE A 248 30.60 7.85 45.22
N THR A 249 30.00 7.60 44.08
CA THR A 249 30.03 8.52 42.95
C THR A 249 28.61 8.67 42.37
N ARG A 250 28.20 9.88 42.10
CA ARG A 250 26.99 10.24 41.43
C ARG A 250 27.32 10.96 40.11
N ASN A 251 26.85 10.43 39.00
CA ASN A 251 27.03 11.04 37.69
C ASN A 251 25.67 11.44 37.15
N ILE A 252 25.58 12.65 36.63
CA ILE A 252 24.42 13.17 35.90
C ILE A 252 24.88 13.43 34.46
N ASN A 253 24.28 12.76 33.48
CA ASN A 253 24.58 12.97 32.07
C ASN A 253 23.36 13.61 31.41
N ASN A 254 23.56 14.73 30.75
CA ASN A 254 22.53 15.45 29.97
C ASN A 254 22.90 15.40 28.50
N THR A 255 21.93 15.21 27.66
CA THR A 255 22.07 15.40 26.21
C THR A 255 21.48 16.76 25.88
N ASP A 256 22.25 17.59 25.21
CA ASP A 256 21.87 18.96 24.87
C ASP A 256 21.42 19.08 23.40
N LYS A 257 21.72 18.08 22.58
CA LYS A 257 21.38 18.06 21.16
C LYS A 257 21.25 16.63 20.64
N MET A 258 20.18 16.35 19.89
CA MET A 258 19.93 15.05 19.27
C MET A 258 19.03 15.15 18.04
N MET A 259 19.05 14.11 17.21
CA MET A 259 18.09 13.96 16.12
C MET A 259 16.98 12.98 16.53
N VAL A 260 15.73 13.40 16.34
CA VAL A 260 14.53 12.59 16.61
C VAL A 260 13.37 13.12 15.75
N ASP A 261 12.60 12.25 15.17
CA ASP A 261 11.38 12.63 14.42
C ASP A 261 10.30 13.11 15.40
N VAL A 262 10.15 14.44 15.53
CA VAL A 262 9.21 15.08 16.49
C VAL A 262 7.81 15.21 15.92
N ASN A 263 7.69 15.35 14.57
CA ASN A 263 6.44 15.60 13.88
C ASN A 263 5.84 14.35 13.18
N GLY A 264 6.52 13.19 13.28
CA GLY A 264 6.03 11.93 12.74
C GLY A 264 6.07 11.82 11.21
N ASP A 265 6.90 12.61 10.53
CA ASP A 265 7.00 12.62 9.08
C ASP A 265 7.99 11.56 8.52
N GLY A 266 8.68 10.86 9.42
CA GLY A 266 9.69 9.87 9.09
C GLY A 266 11.08 10.46 8.89
N LEU A 267 11.24 11.78 8.98
CA LEU A 267 12.52 12.47 8.90
C LEU A 267 13.00 12.88 10.30
N PRO A 268 14.23 12.55 10.70
CA PRO A 268 14.73 12.94 12.00
C PRO A 268 14.96 14.46 12.07
N ASP A 269 14.25 15.14 12.99
CA ASP A 269 14.37 16.56 13.28
C ASP A 269 15.55 16.83 14.24
N CYS A 270 16.10 18.03 14.19
CA CYS A 270 17.14 18.44 15.11
C CYS A 270 16.56 19.12 16.35
N VAL A 271 16.58 18.43 17.48
CA VAL A 271 16.18 19.01 18.78
C VAL A 271 17.41 19.42 19.56
N GLN A 272 17.45 20.66 20.02
CA GLN A 272 18.55 21.19 20.79
C GLN A 272 18.07 22.01 21.99
N ARG A 273 18.87 21.97 23.05
CA ARG A 273 18.72 22.83 24.22
C ARG A 273 19.55 24.08 24.01
N SER A 274 18.91 25.24 23.99
CA SER A 274 19.58 26.55 23.92
C SER A 274 18.98 27.48 24.99
N ASN A 275 19.84 28.05 25.84
CA ASN A 275 19.44 28.98 26.91
C ASN A 275 18.34 28.46 27.86
N GLY A 276 18.34 27.12 28.14
CA GLY A 276 17.32 26.49 28.98
C GLY A 276 16.02 26.10 28.29
N VAL A 277 15.89 26.38 27.00
CA VAL A 277 14.69 26.10 26.18
C VAL A 277 15.02 24.97 25.22
N LEU A 278 14.06 24.07 24.99
CA LEU A 278 14.14 23.04 23.95
C LEU A 278 13.55 23.61 22.65
N ASN A 279 14.39 23.64 21.64
CA ASN A 279 14.05 24.10 20.31
C ASN A 279 14.18 22.96 19.30
N VAL A 280 13.41 23.02 18.23
CA VAL A 280 13.44 22.07 17.13
C VAL A 280 13.69 22.80 15.81
N HIS A 281 14.50 22.18 14.97
CA HIS A 281 14.63 22.51 13.55
C HIS A 281 14.08 21.34 12.76
N TYR A 282 12.91 21.53 12.15
CA TYR A 282 12.26 20.48 11.37
C TYR A 282 13.06 20.16 10.11
N ASN A 283 13.23 18.88 9.86
CA ASN A 283 13.85 18.37 8.65
C ASN A 283 12.85 18.42 7.48
N LYS A 284 13.28 18.92 6.33
CA LYS A 284 12.45 19.00 5.10
C LYS A 284 12.98 18.11 3.96
N GLY A 285 13.91 17.18 4.28
CA GLY A 285 14.53 16.24 3.32
C GLY A 285 15.78 16.76 2.62
N ASP A 286 15.97 18.07 2.51
CA ASP A 286 17.14 18.72 1.92
C ASP A 286 17.80 19.77 2.82
N GLY A 287 17.45 19.80 4.10
CA GLY A 287 17.93 20.70 5.12
C GLY A 287 16.95 20.93 6.24
N PHE A 288 17.31 21.79 7.18
CA PHE A 288 16.47 22.15 8.32
C PHE A 288 15.73 23.46 8.09
N LEU A 289 14.51 23.53 8.63
CA LEU A 289 13.74 24.77 8.74
C LEU A 289 14.32 25.69 9.84
N SER A 290 13.81 26.90 9.95
CA SER A 290 14.12 27.82 11.03
C SER A 290 13.74 27.21 12.38
N GLU A 291 14.48 27.64 13.43
CA GLU A 291 14.28 27.19 14.80
C GLU A 291 12.88 27.54 15.32
N GLU A 292 12.21 26.56 15.93
CA GLU A 292 10.94 26.71 16.64
C GLU A 292 11.07 26.21 18.07
N THR A 293 10.36 26.86 19.02
CA THR A 293 10.38 26.45 20.42
C THR A 293 9.47 25.23 20.62
N LEU A 294 10.06 24.14 21.09
CA LEU A 294 9.33 22.91 21.41
C LEU A 294 8.78 22.94 22.86
N LEU A 295 9.64 23.36 23.84
CA LEU A 295 9.27 23.55 25.24
C LEU A 295 9.93 24.83 25.76
N SER A 296 9.15 25.71 26.37
CA SER A 296 9.60 27.00 26.87
C SER A 296 10.18 26.99 28.28
N ASP A 297 10.03 25.90 29.02
CA ASP A 297 10.52 25.73 30.37
C ASP A 297 11.99 25.26 30.36
N GLU A 298 12.73 25.48 31.45
CA GLU A 298 14.11 25.03 31.62
C GLU A 298 14.19 23.50 31.78
N GLU A 299 14.12 22.79 30.66
CA GLU A 299 14.07 21.32 30.64
C GLU A 299 15.29 20.75 29.93
N ASN A 300 15.71 19.57 30.37
CA ASN A 300 16.75 18.79 29.70
C ASN A 300 16.14 17.93 28.59
N LEU A 301 16.90 17.68 27.53
CA LEU A 301 16.45 16.84 26.42
C LEU A 301 16.49 15.35 26.78
N TYR A 302 17.53 14.94 27.45
CA TYR A 302 17.71 13.57 27.96
C TYR A 302 18.61 13.62 29.18
N THR A 303 18.22 12.97 30.27
CA THR A 303 19.01 12.95 31.51
C THR A 303 19.11 11.54 32.07
N THR A 304 20.32 11.10 32.33
CA THR A 304 20.59 9.86 33.08
C THR A 304 21.35 10.17 34.37
N LEU A 305 20.88 9.60 35.44
CA LEU A 305 21.53 9.62 36.72
C LEU A 305 22.14 8.25 36.99
N SER A 306 23.45 8.16 37.21
CA SER A 306 24.07 6.93 37.69
C SER A 306 24.69 7.15 39.07
N THR A 307 24.46 6.21 39.95
CA THR A 307 25.11 6.15 41.27
C THR A 307 25.92 4.90 41.37
N CYS A 308 27.17 5.05 41.77
CA CYS A 308 28.10 3.95 41.96
C CYS A 308 28.60 3.96 43.40
N SER A 309 28.52 2.85 44.10
CA SER A 309 29.11 2.64 45.40
C SER A 309 30.15 1.50 45.30
N ASN A 310 31.30 1.71 45.85
CA ASN A 310 32.37 0.75 45.87
C ASN A 310 32.87 0.53 47.30
N ILE A 311 33.15 -0.71 47.64
CA ILE A 311 33.81 -1.13 48.83
C ILE A 311 35.13 -1.78 48.46
N ASN A 312 36.24 -1.23 48.93
CA ASN A 312 37.58 -1.70 48.63
C ASN A 312 38.23 -2.19 49.90
N GLY A 313 38.92 -3.31 49.81
CA GLY A 313 39.80 -3.82 50.88
C GLY A 313 41.19 -4.15 50.30
N ALA A 314 42.20 -3.76 51.02
CA ALA A 314 43.59 -4.16 50.64
C ALA A 314 44.37 -4.60 51.87
N VAL A 315 45.18 -5.58 51.68
CA VAL A 315 46.17 -6.02 52.70
C VAL A 315 47.53 -5.85 52.09
N SER A 316 48.39 -5.12 52.72
CA SER A 316 49.79 -5.04 52.26
C SER A 316 50.74 -5.68 53.28
N VAL A 317 51.64 -6.47 52.82
CA VAL A 317 52.72 -7.10 53.62
C VAL A 317 54.05 -6.67 53.02
N GLY A 318 54.84 -5.92 53.78
CA GLY A 318 56.15 -5.50 53.40
C GLY A 318 57.22 -6.21 54.27
N PHE A 319 58.22 -6.73 53.63
CA PHE A 319 59.38 -7.26 54.33
C PHE A 319 60.65 -6.71 53.66
N SER A 320 61.66 -6.44 54.53
CA SER A 320 63.00 -6.00 54.08
C SER A 320 64.00 -7.13 54.30
N LEU A 321 64.76 -7.41 53.28
CA LEU A 321 65.90 -8.31 53.38
C LEU A 321 67.14 -7.54 53.97
N GLY A 322 67.54 -7.91 55.11
CA GLY A 322 68.49 -7.18 56.02
C GLY A 322 69.85 -6.75 55.48
N CYS A 323 70.17 -7.04 54.22
CA CYS A 323 71.49 -6.67 53.64
C CYS A 323 71.36 -5.70 52.43
N PHE A 324 70.16 -5.40 51.94
CA PHE A 324 69.89 -4.51 50.78
C PHE A 324 68.75 -3.56 51.06
N PRO A 325 68.80 -2.33 50.63
CA PRO A 325 67.68 -1.36 50.86
C PRO A 325 66.57 -1.59 49.89
N ILE A 326 66.14 -2.85 49.65
CA ILE A 326 65.01 -3.21 48.79
C ILE A 326 63.87 -3.73 49.66
N LYS A 327 62.74 -3.02 49.61
CA LYS A 327 61.51 -3.41 50.28
C LYS A 327 60.59 -4.11 49.31
N PHE A 328 60.26 -5.36 49.62
CA PHE A 328 59.19 -6.09 48.87
C PHE A 328 57.84 -5.86 49.52
N VAL A 329 56.90 -5.37 48.75
CA VAL A 329 55.53 -5.14 49.21
C VAL A 329 54.53 -5.96 48.32
N VAL A 330 53.79 -6.83 48.94
CA VAL A 330 52.76 -7.60 48.29
C VAL A 330 51.39 -7.00 48.72
N ASN A 331 50.64 -6.45 47.75
CA ASN A 331 49.38 -5.74 48.02
C ASN A 331 48.22 -6.42 47.29
N PRO A 332 47.63 -7.54 47.76
CA PRO A 332 46.41 -8.05 47.26
C PRO A 332 45.26 -7.05 47.58
N LYS A 333 44.52 -6.66 46.53
CA LYS A 333 43.36 -5.76 46.63
C LYS A 333 42.12 -6.48 46.11
N GLY A 334 41.04 -6.37 46.85
CA GLY A 334 39.74 -6.85 46.45
C GLY A 334 38.73 -5.70 46.58
N GLY A 335 37.80 -5.60 45.66
CA GLY A 335 36.75 -4.60 45.75
C GLY A 335 35.43 -5.14 45.20
N TYR A 336 34.34 -4.62 45.75
CA TYR A 336 32.97 -4.88 45.26
C TYR A 336 32.38 -3.56 44.85
N THR A 337 31.87 -3.48 43.63
CA THR A 337 31.23 -2.27 43.08
C THR A 337 29.79 -2.58 42.72
N ARG A 338 28.89 -1.75 43.18
CA ARG A 338 27.50 -1.75 42.78
C ARG A 338 27.18 -0.40 42.12
N SER A 339 26.65 -0.47 40.89
CA SER A 339 26.18 0.69 40.16
C SER A 339 24.67 0.57 39.87
N MET A 340 23.97 1.69 39.95
CA MET A 340 22.57 1.83 39.52
C MET A 340 22.49 3.02 38.58
N GLY A 341 21.83 2.78 37.43
CA GLY A 341 21.51 3.84 36.47
C GLY A 341 20.00 4.09 36.46
N LYS A 342 19.59 5.34 36.32
CA LYS A 342 18.21 5.78 36.24
C LYS A 342 18.12 6.83 35.13
N THR A 343 17.16 6.70 34.23
CA THR A 343 16.82 7.76 33.28
C THR A 343 15.78 8.65 33.90
N GLU A 344 16.06 9.94 34.00
CA GLU A 344 15.15 10.92 34.62
C GLU A 344 14.36 11.70 33.60
N VAL A 345 14.90 11.89 32.39
CA VAL A 345 14.24 12.61 31.29
C VAL A 345 14.50 11.87 29.98
N GLN A 346 13.48 11.70 29.16
CA GLN A 346 13.63 11.19 27.80
C GLN A 346 12.46 11.61 26.90
N LEU A 347 12.72 11.64 25.60
CA LEU A 347 11.69 11.69 24.57
C LEU A 347 11.35 10.25 24.15
N THR A 348 10.09 9.85 24.30
CA THR A 348 9.60 8.53 23.93
C THR A 348 8.09 8.55 23.73
N ASP A 349 7.59 7.84 22.76
CA ASP A 349 6.15 7.68 22.51
C ASP A 349 5.55 6.81 23.62
N ILE A 350 4.75 7.40 24.50
CA ILE A 350 4.09 6.74 25.64
C ILE A 350 2.64 6.37 25.33
N ASN A 351 1.99 7.16 24.49
CA ASN A 351 0.58 6.97 24.17
C ASN A 351 0.37 6.14 22.90
N GLY A 352 1.45 5.77 22.19
CA GLY A 352 1.43 4.95 20.98
C GLY A 352 0.95 5.68 19.72
N ASP A 353 1.05 7.02 19.68
CA ASP A 353 0.60 7.82 18.55
C ASP A 353 1.67 8.01 17.46
N GLY A 354 2.88 7.49 17.69
CA GLY A 354 4.02 7.58 16.79
C GLY A 354 4.80 8.88 16.93
N LEU A 355 4.47 9.73 17.91
CA LEU A 355 5.19 10.96 18.20
C LEU A 355 5.92 10.83 19.55
N PRO A 356 7.16 11.33 19.69
CA PRO A 356 7.86 11.26 20.94
C PRO A 356 7.27 12.25 21.95
N ASP A 357 6.85 11.74 23.10
CA ASP A 357 6.38 12.50 24.26
C ASP A 357 7.54 12.86 25.16
N TYR A 358 7.42 13.95 25.91
CA TYR A 358 8.40 14.36 26.91
C TYR A 358 8.08 13.73 28.27
N VAL A 359 8.92 12.80 28.67
CA VAL A 359 8.72 12.01 29.90
C VAL A 359 9.75 12.34 30.95
N THR A 360 9.31 12.67 32.16
CA THR A 360 10.16 12.93 33.32
C THR A 360 9.84 11.99 34.47
N SER A 361 10.88 11.55 35.18
CA SER A 361 10.80 10.64 36.34
C SER A 361 11.74 11.09 37.43
N GLY A 362 11.41 12.20 38.13
CA GLY A 362 12.21 12.77 39.24
C GLY A 362 12.27 11.88 40.50
N ASP A 363 11.13 11.41 40.95
CA ASP A 363 10.98 10.61 42.17
C ASP A 363 10.52 9.18 41.92
N ILE A 364 10.88 8.24 42.82
CA ILE A 364 10.47 6.85 42.75
C ILE A 364 8.94 6.76 42.85
N GLY A 365 8.30 6.32 41.79
CA GLY A 365 6.85 6.11 41.71
C GLY A 365 6.03 7.24 41.08
N HIS A 366 6.67 8.35 40.67
CA HIS A 366 6.01 9.45 39.99
C HIS A 366 6.65 9.73 38.65
N MET A 367 5.94 9.38 37.58
CA MET A 367 6.27 9.73 36.21
C MET A 367 5.32 10.81 35.71
N GLN A 368 5.85 11.87 35.14
CA GLN A 368 5.08 12.91 34.47
C GLN A 368 5.31 12.82 32.96
N VAL A 369 4.23 12.99 32.20
CA VAL A 369 4.27 12.94 30.74
C VAL A 369 3.64 14.21 30.19
N ARG A 370 4.33 14.87 29.28
CA ARG A 370 3.79 15.92 28.42
C ARG A 370 3.64 15.35 27.02
N PHE A 371 2.40 15.13 26.61
CA PHE A 371 2.10 14.57 25.30
C PHE A 371 2.45 15.56 24.20
N ASN A 372 3.06 15.04 23.13
CA ASN A 372 3.29 15.78 21.92
C ASN A 372 1.96 16.10 21.23
N GLN A 373 1.72 17.37 20.93
CA GLN A 373 0.47 17.84 20.33
C GLN A 373 0.69 18.43 18.91
N SER A 374 1.87 18.28 18.34
CA SER A 374 2.18 18.83 17.02
C SER A 374 1.32 18.19 15.90
N GLY A 375 0.80 16.97 16.15
CA GLY A 375 0.13 16.17 15.13
C GLY A 375 1.13 15.56 14.14
N LYS A 376 0.69 14.53 13.42
CA LYS A 376 1.54 13.88 12.42
C LYS A 376 1.64 14.75 11.17
N ALA A 377 2.86 15.07 10.75
CA ALA A 377 3.13 15.81 9.53
C ALA A 377 3.00 14.93 8.26
N ASN A 378 3.00 15.56 7.09
CA ASN A 378 3.01 14.92 5.77
C ASN A 378 1.82 13.98 5.47
N LEU A 379 0.68 14.14 6.16
CA LEU A 379 -0.56 13.51 5.77
C LEU A 379 -1.13 14.20 4.53
N LEU A 380 -1.59 13.41 3.54
CA LEU A 380 -2.18 13.92 2.32
C LEU A 380 -3.50 14.65 2.62
N LYS A 381 -3.47 15.98 2.67
CA LYS A 381 -4.62 16.82 3.03
C LYS A 381 -5.58 17.04 1.87
N SER A 382 -5.04 17.26 0.71
CA SER A 382 -5.85 17.51 -0.48
C SER A 382 -5.15 17.09 -1.76
N VAL A 383 -5.94 16.74 -2.75
CA VAL A 383 -5.51 16.50 -4.12
C VAL A 383 -6.42 17.32 -5.01
N THR A 384 -5.85 18.12 -5.89
CA THR A 384 -6.58 18.81 -6.95
C THR A 384 -6.04 18.32 -8.29
N ASN A 385 -6.91 17.89 -9.17
CA ASN A 385 -6.53 17.45 -10.50
C ASN A 385 -6.45 18.59 -11.50
N LEU A 386 -5.97 18.31 -12.71
CA LEU A 386 -5.82 19.31 -13.77
C LEU A 386 -7.13 19.95 -14.24
N ALA A 387 -8.26 19.34 -13.93
CA ALA A 387 -9.58 19.80 -14.31
C ALA A 387 -10.30 20.62 -13.21
N GLY A 388 -9.59 20.92 -12.10
CA GLY A 388 -10.12 21.70 -10.98
C GLY A 388 -10.85 20.88 -9.91
N GLY A 389 -11.28 19.66 -10.22
CA GLY A 389 -11.88 18.78 -9.23
C GLY A 389 -10.86 18.21 -8.27
N GLY A 390 -11.31 17.77 -7.11
CA GLY A 390 -10.39 17.23 -6.14
C GLY A 390 -11.05 16.58 -4.94
N MET A 391 -10.21 16.30 -3.96
CA MET A 391 -10.63 15.75 -2.69
C MET A 391 -9.86 16.37 -1.53
N THR A 392 -10.52 16.53 -0.40
CA THR A 392 -9.89 16.89 0.87
C THR A 392 -10.11 15.80 1.89
N MET A 393 -9.10 15.55 2.71
CA MET A 393 -9.06 14.48 3.68
C MET A 393 -8.71 15.03 5.06
N ASP A 394 -9.47 14.63 6.07
CA ASP A 394 -9.14 14.86 7.46
C ASP A 394 -8.83 13.53 8.15
N TYR A 395 -7.93 13.58 9.11
CA TYR A 395 -7.44 12.39 9.80
C TYR A 395 -7.67 12.52 11.30
N LYS A 396 -7.85 11.37 11.94
CA LYS A 396 -7.86 11.25 13.40
C LYS A 396 -6.97 10.10 13.84
N LEU A 397 -6.52 10.14 15.08
CA LEU A 397 -5.91 8.96 15.70
C LEU A 397 -6.97 7.89 15.91
N SER A 398 -6.62 6.65 15.58
CA SER A 398 -7.50 5.51 15.89
C SER A 398 -7.78 5.47 17.40
N ASP A 399 -8.98 5.06 17.79
CA ASP A 399 -9.31 4.88 19.18
C ASP A 399 -8.39 3.84 19.84
N TYR A 400 -8.19 3.93 21.17
CA TYR A 400 -7.40 2.94 21.88
C TYR A 400 -8.11 1.58 21.83
N MET A 401 -7.52 0.64 21.12
CA MET A 401 -8.11 -0.66 20.80
C MET A 401 -7.75 -1.76 21.82
N GLY A 402 -7.26 -1.39 22.99
CA GLY A 402 -6.91 -2.32 24.06
C GLY A 402 -5.62 -3.10 23.81
N TYR A 403 -5.53 -4.31 24.37
CA TYR A 403 -4.30 -5.13 24.33
C TYR A 403 -3.93 -5.66 22.95
N ASP A 404 -4.87 -5.70 22.01
CA ASP A 404 -4.67 -6.27 20.68
C ASP A 404 -4.02 -5.29 19.68
N CYS A 405 -4.05 -3.98 19.97
CA CYS A 405 -3.35 -2.98 19.17
C CYS A 405 -2.78 -1.89 20.09
N PRO A 406 -1.52 -2.01 20.53
CA PRO A 406 -0.91 -1.09 21.46
C PRO A 406 -0.59 0.28 20.85
N ASN A 407 -0.45 0.36 19.53
CA ASN A 407 -0.08 1.59 18.83
C ASN A 407 -1.32 2.20 18.17
N ARG A 408 -1.54 3.49 18.41
CA ARG A 408 -2.54 4.29 17.71
C ARG A 408 -1.95 4.69 16.35
N ILE A 409 -2.78 4.66 15.32
CA ILE A 409 -2.39 5.06 13.97
C ILE A 409 -3.32 6.15 13.44
N GLN A 410 -2.80 7.02 12.58
CA GLN A 410 -3.62 7.99 11.87
C GLN A 410 -4.51 7.26 10.87
N VAL A 411 -5.82 7.50 10.96
CA VAL A 411 -6.84 6.95 10.07
C VAL A 411 -7.62 8.08 9.44
N LEU A 412 -8.17 7.83 8.27
CA LEU A 412 -9.03 8.78 7.58
C LEU A 412 -10.32 8.99 8.41
N ASP A 413 -10.59 10.21 8.82
CA ASP A 413 -11.80 10.59 9.55
C ASP A 413 -12.91 11.00 8.60
N SER A 414 -12.60 11.87 7.65
CA SER A 414 -13.54 12.33 6.65
C SER A 414 -12.89 12.55 5.29
N LEU A 415 -13.69 12.40 4.24
CA LEU A 415 -13.32 12.62 2.85
C LEU A 415 -14.40 13.46 2.18
N PHE A 416 -13.99 14.54 1.55
CA PHE A 416 -14.84 15.40 0.73
C PHE A 416 -14.32 15.35 -0.70
N VAL A 417 -15.21 15.04 -1.65
CA VAL A 417 -14.88 15.01 -3.08
C VAL A 417 -15.73 16.07 -3.77
N TYR A 418 -15.07 17.00 -4.49
CA TYR A 418 -15.70 18.11 -5.17
C TYR A 418 -15.30 18.14 -6.63
N ASP A 419 -16.15 18.69 -7.47
CA ASP A 419 -16.00 18.70 -8.92
C ASP A 419 -15.28 19.94 -9.48
N GLY A 420 -15.04 20.96 -8.65
CA GLY A 420 -14.35 22.18 -9.04
C GLY A 420 -15.21 23.21 -9.76
N LEU A 421 -16.52 23.01 -9.84
CA LEU A 421 -17.46 24.00 -10.34
C LEU A 421 -17.74 25.06 -9.25
N GLU A 422 -17.78 26.34 -9.63
CA GLU A 422 -18.11 27.45 -8.72
C GLU A 422 -19.64 27.66 -8.60
N ASP A 423 -20.42 26.62 -8.57
CA ASP A 423 -21.83 26.80 -8.36
C ASP A 423 -22.24 26.45 -6.92
N ASP A 424 -23.36 27.00 -6.46
CA ASP A 424 -23.86 27.04 -5.07
C ASP A 424 -24.12 25.69 -4.42
N TRP A 425 -23.50 24.55 -4.88
CA TRP A 425 -24.24 23.37 -4.68
C TRP A 425 -23.62 22.27 -3.89
N ASN A 426 -24.36 21.72 -3.21
CA ASN A 426 -24.60 20.47 -2.51
C ASN A 426 -24.15 19.19 -3.25
N ASP A 427 -23.33 19.28 -4.28
CA ASP A 427 -22.83 18.16 -5.04
C ASP A 427 -21.52 17.58 -4.48
N THR A 428 -20.88 18.28 -3.55
CA THR A 428 -19.75 17.75 -2.83
C THR A 428 -20.11 16.45 -2.13
N MET A 429 -19.51 15.35 -2.52
CA MET A 429 -19.67 14.06 -1.86
C MET A 429 -18.93 14.06 -0.54
N ARG A 430 -19.58 13.61 0.53
CA ARG A 430 -19.07 13.64 1.90
C ARG A 430 -19.12 12.26 2.52
N TYR A 431 -17.99 11.83 3.05
CA TYR A 431 -17.86 10.54 3.74
C TYR A 431 -17.24 10.75 5.10
N SER A 432 -17.66 9.95 6.07
CA SER A 432 -16.97 9.79 7.35
C SER A 432 -16.74 8.32 7.65
N PHE A 433 -15.72 8.04 8.47
CA PHE A 433 -15.26 6.67 8.67
C PHE A 433 -15.17 6.33 10.16
N GLU A 434 -15.59 5.11 10.49
CA GLU A 434 -15.38 4.50 11.80
C GLU A 434 -14.59 3.20 11.64
N TYR A 435 -13.72 2.96 12.62
CA TYR A 435 -12.81 1.80 12.63
C TYR A 435 -12.90 1.09 13.97
N ASP A 436 -12.93 -0.26 13.95
CA ASP A 436 -12.97 -1.08 15.15
C ASP A 436 -12.19 -2.38 14.96
N SER A 437 -11.87 -3.07 16.08
CA SER A 437 -11.24 -4.39 16.09
C SER A 437 -9.88 -4.43 15.39
N ALA A 438 -9.04 -3.42 15.62
CA ALA A 438 -7.65 -3.44 15.13
C ALA A 438 -6.87 -4.62 15.74
N TYR A 439 -5.93 -5.15 14.98
CA TYR A 439 -5.06 -6.22 15.44
C TYR A 439 -3.60 -5.93 15.09
N TYR A 440 -2.72 -6.12 16.08
CA TYR A 440 -1.27 -6.01 15.95
C TYR A 440 -0.62 -7.37 16.20
N ASP A 441 0.11 -7.88 15.23
CA ASP A 441 0.88 -9.12 15.40
C ASP A 441 2.22 -8.82 16.08
N ARG A 442 2.41 -9.42 17.26
CA ARG A 442 3.59 -9.19 18.09
C ARG A 442 4.84 -9.92 17.58
N PHE A 443 4.68 -10.98 16.80
CA PHE A 443 5.81 -11.72 16.22
C PHE A 443 6.35 -11.01 14.98
N GLU A 444 5.45 -10.60 14.09
CA GLU A 444 5.81 -9.85 12.88
C GLU A 444 5.97 -8.36 13.13
N ARG A 445 5.59 -7.87 14.31
CA ARG A 445 5.65 -6.47 14.73
C ARG A 445 4.98 -5.52 13.74
N THR A 446 3.83 -5.95 13.21
CA THR A 446 3.08 -5.18 12.22
C THR A 446 1.58 -5.17 12.52
N THR A 447 0.89 -4.12 12.09
CA THR A 447 -0.56 -4.03 12.17
C THR A 447 -1.22 -4.78 11.02
N TYR A 448 -2.23 -5.61 11.33
CA TYR A 448 -3.04 -6.32 10.33
C TYR A 448 -4.33 -5.57 9.96
N GLY A 449 -4.41 -4.28 10.32
CA GLY A 449 -5.54 -3.42 10.01
C GLY A 449 -6.74 -3.61 10.94
N PHE A 450 -7.86 -3.09 10.50
CA PHE A 450 -9.10 -3.08 11.26
C PHE A 450 -10.00 -4.24 10.88
N GLY A 451 -10.61 -4.87 11.88
CA GLY A 451 -11.58 -5.95 11.70
C GLY A 451 -12.95 -5.44 11.25
N VAL A 452 -13.29 -4.19 11.57
CA VAL A 452 -14.53 -3.53 11.16
C VAL A 452 -14.21 -2.15 10.63
N VAL A 453 -14.77 -1.81 9.47
CA VAL A 453 -14.75 -0.47 8.88
C VAL A 453 -16.18 -0.10 8.53
N LYS A 454 -16.63 1.09 8.97
CA LYS A 454 -17.89 1.67 8.54
C LYS A 454 -17.63 2.90 7.71
N THR A 455 -18.25 2.95 6.55
CA THR A 455 -18.22 4.11 5.65
C THR A 455 -19.62 4.73 5.64
N HIS A 456 -19.71 5.95 6.15
CA HIS A 456 -20.95 6.73 6.14
C HIS A 456 -20.95 7.69 4.95
N SER A 457 -21.96 7.61 4.09
CA SER A 457 -22.25 8.65 3.11
C SER A 457 -23.16 9.70 3.79
N LEU A 458 -22.71 10.95 3.77
CA LEU A 458 -23.41 12.05 4.43
C LEU A 458 -24.17 12.90 3.43
N ASN A 459 -25.37 13.35 3.80
CA ASN A 459 -26.12 14.33 3.02
C ASN A 459 -25.52 15.74 3.16
N SER A 460 -26.07 16.71 2.48
CA SER A 460 -25.64 18.11 2.51
C SER A 460 -25.64 18.73 3.92
N ASN A 461 -26.52 18.28 4.82
CA ASN A 461 -26.58 18.69 6.21
C ASN A 461 -25.62 17.92 7.12
N ARG A 462 -24.74 17.10 6.55
CA ARG A 462 -23.79 16.23 7.27
C ARG A 462 -24.44 15.18 8.18
N THR A 463 -25.70 14.82 7.94
CA THR A 463 -26.34 13.66 8.61
C THR A 463 -26.11 12.40 7.78
N ILE A 464 -26.04 11.26 8.46
CA ILE A 464 -25.82 9.97 7.80
C ILE A 464 -27.03 9.66 6.91
N TYR A 465 -26.77 9.47 5.63
CA TYR A 465 -27.74 8.99 4.66
C TYR A 465 -27.74 7.47 4.58
N ARG A 466 -26.56 6.89 4.43
CA ARG A 466 -26.36 5.43 4.41
C ARG A 466 -25.03 5.05 5.04
N THR A 467 -24.96 3.81 5.52
CA THR A 467 -23.75 3.21 6.07
C THR A 467 -23.47 1.89 5.37
N VAL A 468 -22.23 1.71 4.94
CA VAL A 468 -21.70 0.41 4.54
C VAL A 468 -20.79 -0.07 5.66
N THR A 469 -21.16 -1.16 6.32
CA THR A 469 -20.35 -1.82 7.35
C THR A 469 -19.64 -3.01 6.74
N GLU A 470 -18.33 -3.01 6.75
CA GLU A 470 -17.50 -4.08 6.26
C GLU A 470 -16.72 -4.73 7.40
N ARG A 471 -16.64 -6.07 7.37
CA ARG A 471 -15.79 -6.81 8.32
C ARG A 471 -14.72 -7.56 7.57
N TYR A 472 -13.52 -7.47 8.11
CA TYR A 472 -12.33 -8.08 7.56
C TYR A 472 -11.74 -9.09 8.52
N SER A 473 -11.18 -10.16 7.99
CA SER A 473 -10.31 -11.04 8.76
C SER A 473 -8.95 -10.35 8.97
N ASN A 474 -8.53 -10.19 10.23
CA ASN A 474 -7.28 -9.51 10.58
C ASN A 474 -6.49 -10.22 11.69
N ARG A 475 -6.86 -11.47 12.07
CA ARG A 475 -6.18 -12.22 13.15
C ARG A 475 -5.01 -13.05 12.67
N PHE A 476 -4.94 -13.33 11.37
CA PHE A 476 -3.95 -14.25 10.80
C PHE A 476 -3.35 -13.66 9.54
N TYR A 477 -2.03 -13.71 9.41
CA TYR A 477 -1.27 -13.12 8.31
C TYR A 477 -1.84 -13.41 6.92
N LYS A 478 -2.06 -14.69 6.61
CA LYS A 478 -2.57 -15.13 5.29
C LYS A 478 -4.02 -14.75 5.02
N PHE A 479 -4.78 -14.40 6.06
CA PHE A 479 -6.20 -14.02 5.96
C PHE A 479 -6.43 -12.52 6.14
N ARG A 480 -5.38 -11.75 6.41
CA ARG A 480 -5.51 -10.31 6.61
C ARG A 480 -6.13 -9.63 5.39
N ASN A 481 -6.95 -8.62 5.64
CA ASN A 481 -7.64 -7.82 4.64
C ASN A 481 -8.65 -8.58 3.75
N LEU A 482 -9.05 -9.80 4.11
CA LEU A 482 -10.13 -10.50 3.43
C LEU A 482 -11.47 -10.06 3.99
N LYS A 483 -12.32 -9.51 3.11
CA LYS A 483 -13.70 -9.13 3.46
C LYS A 483 -14.50 -10.39 3.77
N THR A 484 -15.07 -10.48 4.97
CA THR A 484 -15.91 -11.60 5.43
C THR A 484 -17.38 -11.22 5.51
N TYR A 485 -17.67 -9.92 5.53
CA TYR A 485 -19.00 -9.40 5.71
C TYR A 485 -19.14 -8.00 5.12
N GLU A 486 -20.33 -7.69 4.60
CA GLU A 486 -20.73 -6.36 4.15
C GLU A 486 -22.23 -6.14 4.43
N LEU A 487 -22.59 -5.01 5.03
CA LEU A 487 -23.96 -4.65 5.31
C LEU A 487 -24.24 -3.22 4.87
N LEU A 488 -25.30 -3.03 4.08
CA LEU A 488 -25.82 -1.72 3.72
C LEU A 488 -27.04 -1.40 4.60
N THR A 489 -26.98 -0.24 5.31
CA THR A 489 -28.09 0.31 6.08
C THR A 489 -28.38 1.76 5.69
N ASP A 490 -29.58 2.25 6.00
CA ASP A 490 -29.90 3.68 5.93
C ASP A 490 -29.44 4.42 7.22
N GLY A 491 -29.73 5.72 7.27
CA GLY A 491 -29.41 6.57 8.44
C GLY A 491 -30.16 6.19 9.74
N ASN A 492 -31.17 5.32 9.67
CA ASN A 492 -31.89 4.77 10.83
C ASN A 492 -31.48 3.32 11.11
N GLU A 493 -30.35 2.88 10.54
CA GLU A 493 -29.78 1.53 10.70
C GLU A 493 -30.64 0.39 10.12
N ARG A 494 -31.69 0.68 9.31
CA ARG A 494 -32.52 -0.34 8.67
C ARG A 494 -31.71 -1.05 7.59
N LYS A 495 -31.77 -2.39 7.57
CA LYS A 495 -31.02 -3.25 6.66
C LYS A 495 -31.64 -3.31 5.27
N TYR A 496 -30.81 -3.32 4.23
CA TYR A 496 -31.20 -3.51 2.84
C TYR A 496 -30.53 -4.72 2.19
N VAL A 497 -29.20 -4.80 2.28
CA VAL A 497 -28.42 -5.89 1.68
C VAL A 497 -27.34 -6.30 2.66
N GLU A 498 -27.21 -7.62 2.86
CA GLU A 498 -26.19 -8.20 3.75
C GLU A 498 -25.45 -9.31 3.00
N LYS A 499 -24.11 -9.27 2.99
CA LYS A 499 -23.28 -10.23 2.27
C LYS A 499 -22.32 -10.93 3.22
N PHE A 500 -22.16 -12.22 3.03
CA PHE A 500 -21.22 -13.06 3.79
C PHE A 500 -20.24 -13.74 2.86
N PHE A 501 -18.98 -13.71 3.21
CA PHE A 501 -17.88 -14.37 2.50
C PHE A 501 -17.20 -15.35 3.43
N THR A 502 -17.22 -16.64 3.10
CA THR A 502 -16.60 -17.69 3.90
C THR A 502 -15.35 -18.19 3.20
N TYR A 503 -14.22 -18.13 3.89
CA TYR A 503 -12.94 -18.63 3.42
C TYR A 503 -12.52 -19.87 4.18
N VAL A 504 -11.82 -20.76 3.52
CA VAL A 504 -11.21 -21.95 4.12
C VAL A 504 -9.71 -22.01 3.78
N PRO A 505 -8.84 -22.35 4.74
CA PRO A 505 -7.41 -22.52 4.44
C PRO A 505 -7.18 -23.79 3.65
N LYS A 506 -6.43 -23.68 2.57
CA LYS A 506 -6.07 -24.81 1.70
C LYS A 506 -4.58 -24.87 1.47
N GLU A 507 -4.04 -26.08 1.44
CA GLU A 507 -2.68 -26.32 1.02
C GLU A 507 -2.54 -26.09 -0.49
N ILE A 508 -1.49 -25.38 -0.91
CA ILE A 508 -1.29 -25.00 -2.32
C ILE A 508 -1.10 -26.25 -3.19
N ALA A 509 -0.25 -27.16 -2.76
CA ALA A 509 0.13 -28.33 -3.56
C ALA A 509 -1.01 -29.31 -3.80
N THR A 510 -1.85 -29.57 -2.78
CA THR A 510 -2.90 -30.61 -2.84
C THR A 510 -4.31 -30.04 -3.01
N GLY A 511 -4.54 -28.79 -2.64
CA GLY A 511 -5.86 -28.17 -2.55
C GLY A 511 -6.73 -28.73 -1.42
N ASN A 512 -6.16 -29.51 -0.51
CA ASN A 512 -6.87 -30.03 0.65
C ASN A 512 -7.08 -28.95 1.71
N VAL A 513 -8.17 -29.05 2.44
CA VAL A 513 -8.44 -28.20 3.60
C VAL A 513 -7.46 -28.56 4.71
N VAL A 514 -6.79 -27.55 5.27
CA VAL A 514 -5.87 -27.70 6.39
C VAL A 514 -6.43 -27.02 7.64
N ASN A 515 -5.95 -27.45 8.82
CA ASN A 515 -6.36 -26.79 10.06
C ASN A 515 -5.82 -25.36 10.10
N VAL A 516 -6.66 -24.41 10.51
CA VAL A 516 -6.33 -23.00 10.62
C VAL A 516 -5.06 -22.78 11.43
N GLU A 517 -4.92 -23.43 12.58
CA GLU A 517 -3.75 -23.27 13.47
C GLU A 517 -2.44 -23.77 12.86
N THR A 518 -2.47 -24.88 12.12
CA THR A 518 -1.29 -25.44 11.44
C THR A 518 -0.96 -24.73 10.12
N ALA A 519 -1.96 -24.22 9.42
CA ALA A 519 -1.79 -23.51 8.15
C ALA A 519 -1.04 -22.19 8.31
N PHE A 520 -1.07 -21.59 9.49
CA PHE A 520 -0.49 -20.29 9.76
C PHE A 520 0.98 -20.31 10.14
N CYS A 521 1.44 -21.41 10.71
CA CYS A 521 2.81 -21.47 11.23
C CYS A 521 3.82 -22.07 10.26
N PHE A 522 3.45 -23.08 9.43
CA PHE A 522 4.44 -23.94 8.77
C PHE A 522 4.02 -24.49 7.39
N GLY A 523 3.19 -23.83 6.59
CA GLY A 523 2.78 -24.46 5.34
C GLY A 523 2.55 -23.51 4.17
N GLU A 524 2.76 -24.01 2.96
CA GLU A 524 2.33 -23.38 1.72
C GLU A 524 0.80 -23.46 1.60
N SER A 525 0.08 -22.55 2.28
CA SER A 525 -1.37 -22.52 2.30
C SER A 525 -1.89 -21.13 1.92
N TYR A 526 -3.13 -21.07 1.43
CA TYR A 526 -3.80 -19.83 1.03
C TYR A 526 -5.27 -19.87 1.48
N PRO A 527 -5.91 -18.69 1.69
CA PRO A 527 -7.33 -18.59 1.96
C PRO A 527 -8.14 -18.74 0.67
N ALA A 528 -8.87 -19.82 0.55
CA ALA A 528 -9.77 -20.05 -0.59
C ALA A 528 -11.18 -19.57 -0.26
N LEU A 529 -11.78 -18.72 -1.11
CA LEU A 529 -13.20 -18.39 -1.01
C LEU A 529 -14.00 -19.67 -1.22
N ASN A 530 -14.83 -20.02 -0.25
CA ASN A 530 -15.65 -21.24 -0.29
C ASN A 530 -17.11 -20.96 -0.56
N ARG A 531 -17.65 -19.86 0.00
CA ARG A 531 -19.05 -19.50 -0.12
C ARG A 531 -19.24 -17.98 -0.09
N GLU A 532 -20.11 -17.52 -0.94
CA GLU A 532 -20.70 -16.18 -0.92
C GLU A 532 -22.21 -16.31 -0.74
N GLU A 533 -22.78 -15.53 0.18
CA GLU A 533 -24.21 -15.49 0.44
C GLU A 533 -24.67 -14.03 0.52
N VAL A 534 -25.78 -13.71 -0.15
CA VAL A 534 -26.36 -12.36 -0.14
C VAL A 534 -27.82 -12.45 0.30
N LEU A 535 -28.15 -11.65 1.31
CA LEU A 535 -29.50 -11.52 1.85
C LEU A 535 -30.09 -10.17 1.46
N TYR A 536 -31.32 -10.16 1.00
CA TYR A 536 -32.07 -8.95 0.66
C TYR A 536 -33.26 -8.80 1.59
N TYR A 537 -33.42 -7.62 2.16
CA TYR A 537 -34.40 -7.30 3.20
C TYR A 537 -35.53 -6.42 2.69
N ASP A 538 -36.74 -6.66 3.17
CA ASP A 538 -37.90 -5.79 2.94
C ASP A 538 -37.94 -4.62 3.94
N ASP A 539 -38.93 -3.76 3.82
CA ASP A 539 -39.13 -2.60 4.68
C ASP A 539 -39.39 -2.94 6.17
N ASN A 540 -39.72 -4.18 6.47
CA ASN A 540 -39.91 -4.69 7.84
C ASN A 540 -38.72 -5.53 8.31
N GLU A 541 -37.56 -5.42 7.62
CA GLU A 541 -36.34 -6.19 7.91
C GLU A 541 -36.48 -7.72 7.84
N ASN A 542 -37.50 -8.21 7.07
CA ASN A 542 -37.56 -9.64 6.79
C ASN A 542 -36.68 -9.97 5.59
N VAL A 543 -35.89 -11.02 5.71
CA VAL A 543 -35.16 -11.61 4.58
C VAL A 543 -36.15 -12.17 3.58
N ARG A 544 -36.15 -11.67 2.35
CA ARG A 544 -37.06 -12.11 1.26
C ARG A 544 -36.33 -12.96 0.23
N ILE A 545 -35.14 -12.58 -0.13
CA ILE A 545 -34.35 -13.31 -1.12
C ILE A 545 -32.98 -13.60 -0.51
N VAL A 546 -32.51 -14.82 -0.68
CA VAL A 546 -31.15 -15.24 -0.32
C VAL A 546 -30.52 -15.88 -1.56
N THR A 547 -29.36 -15.41 -1.98
CA THR A 547 -28.58 -16.04 -3.07
C THR A 547 -27.32 -16.67 -2.53
N ARG A 548 -26.87 -17.76 -3.17
CA ARG A 548 -25.68 -18.49 -2.73
C ARG A 548 -24.81 -18.91 -3.89
N LYS A 549 -23.50 -18.68 -3.74
CA LYS A 549 -22.45 -19.18 -4.62
C LYS A 549 -21.47 -20.03 -3.83
N HIS A 550 -21.05 -21.14 -4.41
CA HIS A 550 -20.07 -22.05 -3.81
C HIS A 550 -18.87 -22.24 -4.73
N TYR A 551 -17.70 -22.28 -4.14
CA TYR A 551 -16.42 -22.38 -4.83
C TYR A 551 -15.62 -23.56 -4.30
N LYS A 552 -15.16 -24.44 -5.16
CA LYS A 552 -14.26 -25.54 -4.80
C LYS A 552 -12.95 -25.39 -5.55
N HIS A 553 -11.89 -25.23 -4.81
CA HIS A 553 -10.55 -25.12 -5.34
C HIS A 553 -9.79 -26.43 -5.21
N GLY A 554 -9.01 -26.77 -6.22
CA GLY A 554 -8.07 -27.88 -6.24
C GLY A 554 -6.63 -27.42 -5.93
N PRO A 555 -5.63 -28.20 -6.36
CA PRO A 555 -4.22 -27.84 -6.26
C PRO A 555 -3.92 -26.48 -6.90
N PHE A 556 -2.92 -25.78 -6.37
CA PHE A 556 -2.44 -24.47 -6.84
C PHE A 556 -3.48 -23.33 -6.82
N GLY A 557 -4.56 -23.50 -6.06
CA GLY A 557 -5.63 -22.50 -6.01
C GLY A 557 -6.59 -22.51 -7.20
N ASN A 558 -6.49 -23.46 -8.09
CA ASN A 558 -7.34 -23.56 -9.27
C ASN A 558 -8.80 -23.85 -8.90
N LEU A 559 -9.74 -23.08 -9.45
CA LEU A 559 -11.17 -23.28 -9.26
C LEU A 559 -11.63 -24.52 -10.05
N THR A 560 -11.91 -25.65 -9.36
CA THR A 560 -12.32 -26.90 -10.00
C THR A 560 -13.82 -27.04 -10.12
N LYS A 561 -14.60 -26.38 -9.24
CA LYS A 561 -16.06 -26.36 -9.32
C LYS A 561 -16.59 -25.03 -8.83
N TYR A 562 -17.46 -24.42 -9.60
CA TYR A 562 -18.28 -23.27 -9.23
C TYR A 562 -19.74 -23.70 -9.25
N THR A 563 -20.49 -23.36 -8.23
CA THR A 563 -21.92 -23.58 -8.19
C THR A 563 -22.60 -22.25 -7.86
N ASP A 564 -23.34 -21.71 -8.79
CA ASP A 564 -24.32 -20.67 -8.51
C ASP A 564 -25.63 -21.37 -8.20
N ALA A 565 -26.01 -21.34 -6.93
CA ALA A 565 -27.25 -21.97 -6.47
C ALA A 565 -28.46 -21.06 -6.68
N GLY A 566 -28.26 -19.89 -7.32
CA GLY A 566 -29.30 -18.90 -7.52
C GLY A 566 -29.99 -18.50 -6.21
N GLN A 567 -31.32 -18.45 -6.21
CA GLN A 567 -32.09 -18.17 -5.01
C GLN A 567 -32.22 -19.43 -4.13
N ALA A 568 -31.88 -19.31 -2.86
CA ALA A 568 -31.98 -20.42 -1.91
C ALA A 568 -33.41 -20.97 -1.85
N GLY A 569 -33.55 -22.31 -2.05
CA GLY A 569 -34.82 -23.00 -2.13
C GLY A 569 -35.42 -23.08 -3.54
N VAL A 570 -34.75 -22.51 -4.54
CA VAL A 570 -35.05 -22.67 -5.97
C VAL A 570 -33.90 -23.47 -6.59
N THR A 571 -34.21 -24.58 -7.27
CA THR A 571 -33.18 -25.42 -7.87
C THR A 571 -33.06 -25.21 -9.37
N GLU A 572 -34.13 -24.79 -10.00
CA GLU A 572 -34.24 -24.67 -11.46
C GLU A 572 -33.34 -23.54 -12.06
N ASP A 573 -32.89 -22.60 -11.23
CA ASP A 573 -32.01 -21.51 -11.62
C ASP A 573 -30.52 -21.77 -11.31
N SER A 574 -30.23 -22.95 -10.74
CA SER A 574 -28.86 -23.27 -10.37
C SER A 574 -28.02 -23.77 -11.54
N ILE A 575 -26.76 -23.31 -11.58
CA ILE A 575 -25.75 -23.72 -12.56
C ILE A 575 -24.52 -24.27 -11.84
N ILE A 576 -24.00 -25.37 -12.35
CA ILE A 576 -22.79 -26.01 -11.86
C ILE A 576 -21.75 -26.01 -12.97
N VAL A 577 -20.63 -25.33 -12.74
CA VAL A 577 -19.51 -25.30 -13.69
C VAL A 577 -18.36 -26.11 -13.10
N THR A 578 -17.88 -27.11 -13.83
CA THR A 578 -16.69 -27.88 -13.49
C THR A 578 -15.55 -27.56 -14.44
N MET A 579 -14.36 -27.41 -13.89
CA MET A 579 -13.14 -27.06 -14.63
C MET A 579 -12.07 -28.11 -14.37
N THR A 580 -11.38 -28.51 -15.42
CA THR A 580 -10.17 -29.32 -15.32
C THR A 580 -9.00 -28.51 -15.89
N TYR A 581 -7.79 -28.85 -15.44
CA TYR A 581 -6.59 -28.10 -15.81
C TYR A 581 -5.59 -28.99 -16.51
N HIS A 582 -4.78 -28.42 -17.37
CA HIS A 582 -3.65 -29.12 -17.95
C HIS A 582 -2.64 -29.45 -16.85
N PRO A 583 -2.03 -30.65 -16.88
CA PRO A 583 -0.97 -31.01 -15.94
C PRO A 583 0.26 -30.13 -16.20
N ASP A 584 0.97 -29.74 -15.15
CA ASP A 584 2.28 -29.09 -15.27
C ASP A 584 3.33 -30.09 -15.75
N SER A 585 3.43 -30.27 -17.06
CA SER A 585 4.25 -31.33 -17.67
C SER A 585 5.71 -30.96 -17.92
N ALA A 586 6.09 -29.70 -17.65
CA ALA A 586 7.39 -29.17 -18.11
C ALA A 586 8.19 -28.42 -17.06
N ASN A 587 7.85 -28.51 -15.76
CA ASN A 587 8.44 -27.71 -14.69
C ASN A 587 8.42 -26.18 -15.00
N LYS A 588 7.39 -25.72 -15.71
CA LYS A 588 7.22 -24.34 -16.13
C LYS A 588 6.24 -23.55 -15.27
N ASN A 589 5.70 -24.16 -14.21
CA ASN A 589 4.70 -23.57 -13.31
C ASN A 589 3.42 -23.08 -14.00
N LEU A 590 3.03 -23.69 -15.15
CA LEU A 590 1.81 -23.40 -15.88
C LEU A 590 0.59 -24.14 -15.28
N THR A 591 0.40 -24.00 -13.98
CA THR A 591 -0.61 -24.76 -13.22
C THR A 591 -2.04 -24.29 -13.41
N GLY A 592 -2.24 -23.07 -13.94
CA GLY A 592 -3.54 -22.41 -14.06
C GLY A 592 -4.22 -22.53 -15.43
N MET A 593 -3.69 -23.34 -16.38
CA MET A 593 -4.24 -23.46 -17.73
C MET A 593 -5.45 -24.38 -17.74
N VAL A 594 -6.64 -23.82 -17.99
CA VAL A 594 -7.88 -24.59 -18.08
C VAL A 594 -7.83 -25.52 -19.28
N LYS A 595 -8.08 -26.81 -19.07
CA LYS A 595 -8.18 -27.82 -20.13
C LYS A 595 -9.61 -27.98 -20.62
N SER A 596 -10.56 -28.10 -19.70
CA SER A 596 -11.97 -28.17 -20.08
C SER A 596 -12.87 -27.48 -19.05
N MET A 597 -13.99 -27.00 -19.53
CA MET A 597 -15.07 -26.40 -18.75
C MET A 597 -16.40 -26.96 -19.19
N GLU A 598 -17.18 -27.45 -18.20
CA GLU A 598 -18.54 -27.97 -18.42
C GLU A 598 -19.51 -27.24 -17.49
N ALA A 599 -20.59 -26.72 -18.07
CA ALA A 599 -21.72 -26.15 -17.35
C ALA A 599 -22.88 -27.15 -17.37
N ARG A 600 -23.46 -27.44 -16.21
CA ARG A 600 -24.55 -28.38 -15.99
C ARG A 600 -25.66 -27.75 -15.16
N ASP A 601 -26.88 -28.22 -15.34
CA ASP A 601 -28.02 -27.89 -14.50
C ASP A 601 -28.04 -28.69 -13.20
N TYR A 602 -29.00 -28.45 -12.33
CA TYR A 602 -29.19 -29.16 -11.06
C TYR A 602 -29.51 -30.67 -11.22
N ARG A 603 -29.93 -31.12 -12.41
CA ARG A 603 -30.20 -32.53 -12.76
C ARG A 603 -28.96 -33.21 -13.36
N ASP A 604 -27.85 -32.50 -13.41
CA ASP A 604 -26.58 -32.94 -14.01
C ASP A 604 -26.63 -33.02 -15.56
N SER A 605 -27.63 -32.37 -16.19
CA SER A 605 -27.74 -32.30 -17.67
C SER A 605 -26.65 -31.32 -18.15
N LEU A 606 -25.92 -31.75 -19.20
CA LEU A 606 -24.89 -30.91 -19.80
C LEU A 606 -25.49 -29.77 -20.62
N LEU A 607 -25.28 -28.56 -20.21
CA LEU A 607 -25.72 -27.33 -20.86
C LEU A 607 -24.70 -26.80 -21.87
N ARG A 608 -23.43 -26.75 -21.51
CA ARG A 608 -22.34 -26.28 -22.37
C ARG A 608 -21.03 -26.97 -22.03
N LYS A 609 -20.21 -27.18 -23.07
CA LYS A 609 -18.87 -27.71 -22.88
C LYS A 609 -17.87 -27.03 -23.82
N LYS A 610 -16.71 -26.68 -23.26
CA LYS A 610 -15.54 -26.18 -24.00
C LYS A 610 -14.30 -26.90 -23.53
N ASP A 611 -13.36 -27.15 -24.44
CA ASP A 611 -12.02 -27.53 -24.07
C ASP A 611 -10.97 -26.88 -24.99
N CYS A 612 -9.71 -26.92 -24.59
CA CYS A 612 -8.64 -26.37 -25.41
C CYS A 612 -7.36 -27.21 -25.32
N ASP A 613 -6.60 -27.15 -26.39
CA ASP A 613 -5.21 -27.60 -26.43
C ASP A 613 -4.28 -26.39 -26.24
N VAL A 614 -3.19 -26.59 -25.51
CA VAL A 614 -2.25 -25.52 -25.20
C VAL A 614 -0.82 -25.91 -25.58
N ASN A 615 -0.02 -24.92 -25.94
CA ASN A 615 1.42 -25.06 -25.99
C ASN A 615 1.96 -25.01 -24.55
N TYR A 616 2.40 -26.14 -24.02
CA TYR A 616 2.93 -26.25 -22.64
C TYR A 616 4.21 -25.46 -22.40
N TYR A 617 4.88 -25.01 -23.45
CA TYR A 617 6.11 -24.24 -23.30
C TYR A 617 5.83 -22.75 -23.03
N TYR A 618 4.82 -22.20 -23.70
CA TYR A 618 4.49 -20.77 -23.63
C TYR A 618 3.13 -20.48 -22.98
N GLY A 619 2.31 -21.48 -22.71
CA GLY A 619 0.95 -21.30 -22.17
C GLY A 619 -0.05 -20.75 -23.22
N GLN A 620 0.23 -20.87 -24.49
CA GLN A 620 -0.61 -20.38 -25.58
C GLN A 620 -1.69 -21.40 -25.96
N ILE A 621 -2.92 -20.94 -26.17
CA ILE A 621 -4.01 -21.81 -26.66
C ILE A 621 -3.77 -22.07 -28.16
N LEU A 622 -3.66 -23.35 -28.52
CA LEU A 622 -3.48 -23.77 -29.90
C LEU A 622 -4.81 -24.08 -30.59
N SER A 623 -5.76 -24.63 -29.84
CA SER A 623 -7.08 -24.98 -30.37
C SER A 623 -8.11 -24.85 -29.27
N LEU A 624 -9.27 -24.26 -29.59
CA LEU A 624 -10.46 -24.16 -28.72
C LEU A 624 -11.60 -24.92 -29.39
N ARG A 625 -12.17 -25.89 -28.66
CA ARG A 625 -13.34 -26.67 -29.10
C ARG A 625 -14.56 -26.34 -28.27
N GLN A 626 -15.66 -26.08 -28.93
CA GLN A 626 -16.98 -25.97 -28.32
C GLN A 626 -17.86 -27.11 -28.86
N TYR A 627 -18.60 -27.75 -27.98
CA TYR A 627 -19.36 -28.96 -28.31
C TYR A 627 -20.85 -28.67 -28.35
N ASN A 628 -21.50 -29.16 -29.44
CA ASN A 628 -22.92 -29.29 -29.57
C ASN A 628 -23.29 -30.79 -29.57
N ASP A 629 -24.59 -31.12 -29.65
CA ASP A 629 -25.05 -32.53 -29.69
C ASP A 629 -24.57 -33.28 -30.93
N HIS A 630 -24.46 -32.58 -32.05
CA HIS A 630 -24.10 -33.15 -33.35
C HIS A 630 -22.80 -32.62 -33.93
N ASP A 631 -22.33 -31.46 -33.49
CA ASP A 631 -21.20 -30.75 -34.10
C ASP A 631 -20.16 -30.28 -33.04
N THR A 632 -18.98 -30.00 -33.53
CA THR A 632 -17.92 -29.40 -32.72
C THR A 632 -17.33 -28.20 -33.48
N ALA A 633 -17.52 -27.01 -32.90
CA ALA A 633 -16.90 -25.80 -33.41
C ALA A 633 -15.44 -25.73 -32.96
N VAL A 634 -14.50 -25.80 -33.91
CA VAL A 634 -13.06 -25.79 -33.64
C VAL A 634 -12.44 -24.51 -34.15
N THR A 635 -11.82 -23.75 -33.26
CA THR A 635 -11.01 -22.57 -33.60
C THR A 635 -9.54 -22.86 -33.34
N ASP A 636 -8.66 -22.72 -34.31
CA ASP A 636 -7.23 -22.93 -34.19
C ASP A 636 -6.47 -21.61 -34.23
N PHE A 637 -5.35 -21.58 -33.50
CA PHE A 637 -4.51 -20.39 -33.29
C PHE A 637 -3.06 -20.73 -33.59
N GLU A 638 -2.38 -19.83 -34.32
CA GLU A 638 -0.95 -19.95 -34.60
C GLU A 638 -0.23 -18.69 -34.10
N TYR A 639 1.00 -18.88 -33.60
CA TYR A 639 1.79 -17.81 -32.98
C TYR A 639 3.18 -17.73 -33.61
N ASP A 640 3.75 -16.55 -33.63
CA ASP A 640 5.13 -16.32 -34.00
C ASP A 640 6.12 -16.60 -32.87
N THR A 641 7.40 -16.41 -33.13
CA THR A 641 8.48 -16.59 -32.14
C THR A 641 8.50 -15.55 -31.03
N PHE A 642 7.77 -14.43 -31.18
CA PHE A 642 7.60 -13.38 -30.21
C PHE A 642 6.36 -13.60 -29.31
N GLY A 643 5.55 -14.62 -29.64
CA GLY A 643 4.31 -14.94 -28.93
C GLY A 643 3.08 -14.23 -29.46
N ASN A 644 3.18 -13.52 -30.57
CA ASN A 644 2.05 -12.85 -31.18
C ASN A 644 1.18 -13.83 -31.95
N LEU A 645 -0.14 -13.62 -31.90
CA LEU A 645 -1.09 -14.41 -32.66
C LEU A 645 -1.01 -14.04 -34.16
N VAL A 646 -0.52 -14.96 -35.02
CA VAL A 646 -0.34 -14.71 -36.44
C VAL A 646 -1.44 -15.28 -37.31
N GLN A 647 -2.21 -16.27 -36.81
CA GLN A 647 -3.34 -16.81 -37.53
C GLN A 647 -4.46 -17.29 -36.62
N ILE A 648 -5.69 -16.99 -36.97
CA ILE A 648 -6.91 -17.60 -36.43
C ILE A 648 -7.60 -18.35 -37.58
N THR A 649 -7.93 -19.62 -37.36
CA THR A 649 -8.74 -20.43 -38.24
C THR A 649 -10.03 -20.78 -37.56
N GLY A 650 -11.14 -20.18 -37.99
CA GLY A 650 -12.48 -20.35 -37.42
C GLY A 650 -13.07 -21.73 -37.62
N PRO A 651 -14.25 -22.03 -37.07
CA PRO A 651 -14.95 -23.29 -37.28
C PRO A 651 -15.33 -23.50 -38.73
N ALA A 652 -15.57 -24.75 -39.10
CA ALA A 652 -16.00 -25.13 -40.44
C ALA A 652 -17.52 -24.84 -40.63
N ASN A 653 -17.88 -24.28 -41.79
CA ASN A 653 -19.26 -24.18 -42.20
C ASN A 653 -19.82 -25.53 -42.72
N SER A 654 -21.05 -25.59 -43.18
CA SER A 654 -21.71 -26.78 -43.75
C SER A 654 -20.99 -27.36 -44.97
N GLN A 655 -20.22 -26.56 -45.69
CA GLN A 655 -19.39 -26.96 -46.83
C GLN A 655 -17.94 -27.27 -46.46
N ASN A 656 -17.65 -27.39 -45.15
CA ASN A 656 -16.31 -27.62 -44.61
C ASN A 656 -15.30 -26.50 -44.92
N GLN A 657 -15.78 -25.27 -45.19
CA GLN A 657 -14.93 -24.11 -45.38
C GLN A 657 -14.67 -23.44 -44.03
N ARG A 658 -13.45 -22.98 -43.80
CA ARG A 658 -13.04 -22.31 -42.55
C ARG A 658 -12.50 -20.90 -42.85
N VAL A 659 -13.04 -19.90 -42.17
CA VAL A 659 -12.54 -18.51 -42.27
C VAL A 659 -11.17 -18.42 -41.60
N ILE A 660 -10.22 -17.84 -42.34
CA ILE A 660 -8.84 -17.69 -41.86
C ILE A 660 -8.47 -16.21 -41.85
N TYR A 661 -8.05 -15.71 -40.68
CA TYR A 661 -7.43 -14.40 -40.55
C TYR A 661 -5.94 -14.54 -40.25
N ARG A 662 -5.10 -13.78 -41.01
CA ARG A 662 -3.67 -13.69 -40.76
C ARG A 662 -3.29 -12.27 -40.33
N TYR A 663 -2.42 -12.20 -39.32
CA TYR A 663 -1.89 -10.98 -38.77
C TYR A 663 -0.41 -10.87 -39.10
N SER A 664 0.06 -9.65 -39.41
CA SER A 664 1.48 -9.37 -39.54
C SER A 664 1.78 -8.19 -38.64
N TYR A 665 2.87 -8.27 -37.92
CA TYR A 665 3.26 -7.28 -36.91
C TYR A 665 4.39 -6.38 -37.43
N ASP A 666 4.59 -5.25 -36.73
CA ASP A 666 5.69 -4.34 -37.03
C ASP A 666 7.05 -5.03 -36.88
N SER A 667 8.04 -4.60 -37.70
CA SER A 667 9.37 -5.21 -37.73
C SER A 667 10.35 -4.66 -36.69
N VAL A 668 9.93 -3.70 -35.85
CA VAL A 668 10.80 -3.02 -34.88
C VAL A 668 10.53 -3.52 -33.48
N LEU A 669 9.27 -3.41 -33.03
CA LEU A 669 8.83 -3.80 -31.68
C LEU A 669 8.14 -5.15 -31.67
N HIS A 670 7.73 -5.67 -32.83
CA HIS A 670 6.99 -6.91 -32.96
C HIS A 670 5.72 -6.99 -32.12
N SER A 671 5.04 -5.85 -31.91
CA SER A 671 3.92 -5.74 -30.97
C SER A 671 2.63 -5.22 -31.59
N TYR A 672 2.72 -4.48 -32.68
CA TYR A 672 1.56 -3.84 -33.31
C TYR A 672 1.18 -4.55 -34.61
N PRO A 673 -0.10 -4.98 -34.76
CA PRO A 673 -0.55 -5.63 -36.01
C PRO A 673 -0.67 -4.59 -37.12
N VAL A 674 0.29 -4.59 -38.02
CA VAL A 674 0.34 -3.68 -39.21
C VAL A 674 -0.49 -4.13 -40.37
N ARG A 675 -0.89 -5.41 -40.40
CA ARG A 675 -1.71 -5.97 -41.49
C ARG A 675 -2.59 -7.07 -40.99
N VAL A 676 -3.87 -7.04 -41.39
CA VAL A 676 -4.83 -8.11 -41.17
C VAL A 676 -5.34 -8.58 -42.56
N LYS A 677 -5.23 -9.88 -42.81
CA LYS A 677 -5.70 -10.49 -44.04
C LYS A 677 -6.78 -11.52 -43.77
N ASN A 678 -7.97 -11.32 -44.32
CA ASN A 678 -8.93 -12.39 -44.48
C ASN A 678 -8.47 -13.22 -45.69
N VAL A 679 -7.99 -14.45 -45.42
CA VAL A 679 -7.30 -15.28 -46.42
C VAL A 679 -8.25 -15.74 -47.51
N PRO A 680 -9.44 -16.32 -47.21
CA PRO A 680 -10.39 -16.78 -48.21
C PRO A 680 -10.74 -15.73 -49.26
N PHE A 681 -11.06 -14.54 -48.84
CA PHE A 681 -11.51 -13.46 -49.70
C PHE A 681 -10.38 -12.55 -50.19
N GLY A 682 -9.18 -12.75 -49.70
CA GLY A 682 -8.04 -11.91 -50.07
C GLY A 682 -8.16 -10.47 -49.54
N TYR A 683 -9.06 -10.18 -48.62
CA TYR A 683 -9.26 -8.84 -48.05
C TYR A 683 -8.12 -8.48 -47.13
N VAL A 684 -7.55 -7.30 -47.35
CA VAL A 684 -6.41 -6.81 -46.57
C VAL A 684 -6.75 -5.43 -46.01
N SER A 685 -6.62 -5.29 -44.72
CA SER A 685 -6.53 -3.99 -44.06
C SER A 685 -5.11 -3.79 -43.50
N ALA A 686 -4.65 -2.54 -43.47
CA ALA A 686 -3.33 -2.18 -43.00
C ALA A 686 -3.36 -0.99 -42.03
N THR A 687 -2.43 -0.96 -41.09
CA THR A 687 -2.31 0.13 -40.12
C THR A 687 -0.82 0.50 -39.98
N ALA A 688 -0.50 1.76 -40.11
CA ALA A 688 0.82 2.30 -39.77
C ALA A 688 0.76 2.92 -38.39
N TYR A 689 1.76 2.70 -37.56
CA TYR A 689 1.80 3.16 -36.16
C TYR A 689 2.94 4.15 -35.92
N ASP A 690 2.72 5.14 -35.04
CA ASP A 690 3.79 5.81 -34.35
C ASP A 690 4.23 4.91 -33.18
N LEU A 691 5.37 4.25 -33.35
CA LEU A 691 5.88 3.27 -32.39
C LEU A 691 6.31 3.90 -31.04
N ARG A 692 6.47 5.24 -30.98
CA ARG A 692 6.84 5.95 -29.75
C ARG A 692 5.65 6.03 -28.78
N ILE A 693 4.45 6.17 -29.32
CA ILE A 693 3.21 6.37 -28.55
C ILE A 693 2.20 5.24 -28.76
N GLY A 694 2.49 4.28 -29.65
CA GLY A 694 1.62 3.12 -29.93
C GLY A 694 0.29 3.47 -30.59
N LYS A 695 0.20 4.61 -31.28
CA LYS A 695 -1.03 5.10 -31.92
C LYS A 695 -0.98 4.95 -33.45
N PRO A 696 -2.12 4.63 -34.12
CA PRO A 696 -2.16 4.55 -35.56
C PRO A 696 -1.95 5.92 -36.22
N LEU A 697 -1.03 5.99 -37.16
CA LEU A 697 -0.83 7.15 -38.02
C LEU A 697 -1.73 7.11 -39.26
N SER A 698 -2.00 5.91 -39.76
CA SER A 698 -2.97 5.69 -40.83
C SER A 698 -3.56 4.30 -40.76
N THR A 699 -4.80 4.18 -41.21
CA THR A 699 -5.47 2.90 -41.43
C THR A 699 -5.94 2.80 -42.89
N THR A 700 -5.72 1.68 -43.50
CA THR A 700 -6.19 1.39 -44.86
C THR A 700 -7.25 0.29 -44.77
N ASP A 701 -8.43 0.53 -45.30
CA ASP A 701 -9.52 -0.45 -45.32
C ASP A 701 -9.33 -1.47 -46.46
N ILE A 702 -10.23 -2.45 -46.56
CA ILE A 702 -10.20 -3.48 -47.58
C ILE A 702 -10.39 -2.94 -49.03
N ASN A 703 -10.95 -1.74 -49.20
CA ASN A 703 -11.16 -1.05 -50.46
C ASN A 703 -9.98 -0.16 -50.86
N GLY A 704 -8.98 -0.01 -49.99
CA GLY A 704 -7.82 0.83 -50.20
C GLY A 704 -8.01 2.28 -49.71
N ASN A 705 -9.10 2.58 -49.05
CA ASN A 705 -9.32 3.91 -48.46
C ASN A 705 -8.41 4.13 -47.27
N VAL A 706 -7.71 5.24 -47.29
CA VAL A 706 -6.73 5.57 -46.24
C VAL A 706 -7.29 6.67 -45.36
N MET A 707 -7.43 6.40 -44.05
CA MET A 707 -7.64 7.41 -43.05
C MET A 707 -6.32 7.75 -42.34
N THR A 708 -6.03 9.02 -42.10
CA THR A 708 -4.83 9.46 -41.43
C THR A 708 -5.18 10.16 -40.11
N TYR A 709 -4.27 10.03 -39.16
CA TYR A 709 -4.45 10.52 -37.79
C TYR A 709 -3.22 11.32 -37.37
N THR A 710 -3.43 12.41 -36.67
CA THR A 710 -2.35 13.19 -36.09
C THR A 710 -2.58 13.37 -34.59
N TYR A 711 -1.49 13.51 -33.85
CA TYR A 711 -1.50 13.53 -32.39
C TYR A 711 -0.68 14.70 -31.86
N ASP A 712 -1.04 15.20 -30.69
CA ASP A 712 -0.22 16.14 -29.94
C ASP A 712 0.94 15.42 -29.19
N ARG A 713 1.75 16.22 -28.48
CA ARG A 713 2.88 15.67 -27.71
C ARG A 713 2.47 14.73 -26.59
N SER A 714 1.25 14.83 -26.09
CA SER A 714 0.67 13.97 -25.05
C SER A 714 0.01 12.70 -25.63
N GLY A 715 0.03 12.52 -26.95
CA GLY A 715 -0.60 11.39 -27.65
C GLY A 715 -2.11 11.53 -27.78
N ARG A 716 -2.71 12.72 -27.61
CA ARG A 716 -4.13 12.97 -27.86
C ARG A 716 -4.36 13.23 -29.35
N LEU A 717 -5.45 12.66 -29.89
CA LEU A 717 -5.85 12.82 -31.29
C LEU A 717 -6.19 14.30 -31.58
N ILE A 718 -5.53 14.92 -32.56
CA ILE A 718 -5.81 16.32 -32.96
C ILE A 718 -6.46 16.43 -34.34
N SER A 719 -6.27 15.43 -35.23
CA SER A 719 -7.04 15.41 -36.47
C SER A 719 -7.22 14.00 -37.04
N VAL A 720 -8.30 13.84 -37.77
CA VAL A 720 -8.59 12.70 -38.64
C VAL A 720 -8.88 13.24 -40.04
N LEU A 721 -8.25 12.62 -41.04
CA LEU A 721 -8.51 12.93 -42.44
C LEU A 721 -9.00 11.66 -43.16
N ALA A 722 -10.20 11.72 -43.71
CA ALA A 722 -10.79 10.70 -44.55
C ALA A 722 -10.36 10.86 -46.04
N PRO A 723 -10.45 9.80 -46.85
CA PRO A 723 -9.92 9.80 -48.21
C PRO A 723 -10.48 10.85 -49.17
N ALA A 724 -11.73 11.27 -48.95
CA ALA A 724 -12.42 12.23 -49.80
C ALA A 724 -12.27 13.68 -49.38
N ASP A 725 -11.76 13.94 -48.21
CA ASP A 725 -11.69 15.26 -47.62
C ASP A 725 -10.34 15.94 -47.86
N THR A 726 -10.32 17.24 -47.70
CA THR A 726 -9.12 18.08 -47.83
C THR A 726 -8.82 18.76 -46.51
N GLY A 727 -7.58 18.62 -46.03
CA GLY A 727 -7.15 19.24 -44.78
C GLY A 727 -7.47 18.41 -43.54
N TYR A 728 -8.73 18.21 -43.22
CA TYR A 728 -9.22 17.34 -42.13
C TYR A 728 -10.67 16.96 -42.34
N THR A 729 -11.09 15.82 -41.81
CA THR A 729 -12.52 15.44 -41.66
C THR A 729 -13.01 15.84 -40.27
N LEU A 730 -12.18 15.56 -39.27
CA LEU A 730 -12.41 15.94 -37.88
C LEU A 730 -11.14 16.62 -37.35
N ARG A 731 -11.32 17.70 -36.61
CA ARG A 731 -10.25 18.34 -35.86
C ARG A 731 -10.66 18.42 -34.41
N PHE A 732 -9.73 18.15 -33.51
CA PHE A 732 -9.92 18.14 -32.07
C PHE A 732 -9.03 19.18 -31.38
N GLU A 733 -9.62 19.92 -30.48
CA GLU A 733 -8.94 20.89 -29.63
C GLU A 733 -9.28 20.54 -28.17
N TYR A 734 -8.30 20.65 -27.28
CA TYR A 734 -8.45 20.29 -25.88
C TYR A 734 -7.98 21.43 -25.01
N TRP A 735 -8.77 21.78 -24.03
CA TRP A 735 -8.42 22.72 -22.98
C TRP A 735 -8.50 22.02 -21.62
N ILE A 736 -7.42 22.07 -20.85
CA ILE A 736 -7.37 21.55 -19.49
C ILE A 736 -6.79 22.69 -18.66
N THR A 737 -7.58 23.24 -17.76
CA THR A 737 -7.17 24.33 -16.88
C THR A 737 -6.28 23.82 -15.78
N TYR A 738 -5.05 24.29 -15.69
CA TYR A 738 -4.26 24.20 -14.48
C TYR A 738 -3.20 25.30 -14.46
N GLY A 739 -3.25 26.12 -13.40
CA GLY A 739 -2.12 26.95 -12.98
C GLY A 739 -1.84 28.22 -13.79
N ASP A 740 -2.65 28.55 -14.75
CA ASP A 740 -2.53 29.84 -15.45
C ASP A 740 -3.49 30.85 -14.85
N THR A 741 -2.94 31.88 -14.21
CA THR A 741 -3.67 32.96 -13.54
C THR A 741 -4.51 33.82 -14.49
N ILE A 742 -4.51 33.55 -15.80
CA ILE A 742 -5.20 34.32 -16.84
C ILE A 742 -6.62 33.81 -17.06
N HIS A 743 -6.93 32.55 -16.69
CA HIS A 743 -8.23 31.91 -16.95
C HIS A 743 -8.83 31.26 -15.72
N GLN A 744 -8.87 31.97 -14.61
CA GLN A 744 -9.52 31.51 -13.41
C GLN A 744 -11.04 31.41 -13.69
N GLY A 745 -11.57 30.13 -13.76
CA GLY A 745 -12.98 29.89 -13.99
C GLY A 745 -13.33 29.12 -15.28
N ASP A 746 -12.35 28.75 -16.12
CA ASP A 746 -12.62 27.98 -17.33
C ASP A 746 -12.63 26.47 -17.02
N ASN A 747 -13.77 25.83 -17.21
CA ASN A 747 -13.89 24.37 -17.10
C ASN A 747 -13.13 23.65 -18.22
N PRO A 748 -12.66 22.43 -18.02
CA PRO A 748 -12.04 21.66 -19.08
C PRO A 748 -13.03 21.37 -20.20
N TRP A 749 -12.60 21.53 -21.45
CA TRP A 749 -13.41 21.26 -22.61
C TRP A 749 -12.64 20.58 -23.73
N ALA A 750 -13.40 19.88 -24.59
CA ALA A 750 -12.92 19.33 -25.84
C ALA A 750 -13.85 19.75 -26.97
N ARG A 751 -13.29 20.36 -28.04
CA ARG A 751 -13.98 20.75 -29.24
C ARG A 751 -13.71 19.77 -30.36
N THR A 752 -14.75 19.33 -31.06
CA THR A 752 -14.70 18.63 -32.30
C THR A 752 -15.21 19.53 -33.42
N SER A 753 -14.36 19.82 -34.39
CA SER A 753 -14.74 20.54 -35.61
C SER A 753 -14.92 19.53 -36.75
N HIS A 754 -16.11 19.50 -37.32
CA HIS A 754 -16.45 18.70 -38.47
C HIS A 754 -16.26 19.52 -39.74
N PHE A 755 -15.50 19.02 -40.70
CA PHE A 755 -15.34 19.63 -42.00
C PHE A 755 -16.68 19.65 -42.78
N ASP A 756 -17.08 20.80 -43.27
CA ASP A 756 -18.23 20.91 -44.14
C ASP A 756 -17.75 21.31 -45.57
N ILE A 757 -17.97 20.42 -46.52
CA ILE A 757 -17.55 20.62 -47.91
C ILE A 757 -18.30 21.80 -48.58
N GLN A 758 -19.52 22.14 -48.11
CA GLN A 758 -20.29 23.27 -48.62
C GLN A 758 -19.83 24.61 -48.04
N TYR A 759 -19.30 24.55 -46.82
CA TYR A 759 -18.80 25.73 -46.08
C TYR A 759 -17.42 25.44 -45.47
N PRO A 760 -16.36 25.34 -46.31
CA PRO A 760 -15.04 24.86 -45.83
C PRO A 760 -14.41 25.77 -44.76
N ASP A 761 -14.74 27.07 -44.76
CA ASP A 761 -14.23 28.04 -43.80
C ASP A 761 -15.09 28.15 -42.52
N ASN A 762 -16.22 27.45 -42.46
CA ASN A 762 -17.15 27.48 -41.32
C ASN A 762 -17.50 26.04 -40.89
N PRO A 763 -16.59 25.32 -40.23
CA PRO A 763 -16.82 23.95 -39.78
C PRO A 763 -17.89 23.89 -38.70
N LEU A 764 -18.60 22.76 -38.62
CA LEU A 764 -19.56 22.51 -37.56
C LEU A 764 -18.86 22.11 -36.27
N ASN A 765 -18.91 23.00 -35.28
CA ASN A 765 -18.27 22.75 -33.99
C ASN A 765 -19.21 22.13 -32.99
N THR A 766 -18.66 21.20 -32.22
CA THR A 766 -19.30 20.62 -31.04
C THR A 766 -18.30 20.67 -29.90
N THR A 767 -18.62 21.43 -28.86
CA THR A 767 -17.78 21.52 -27.65
C THR A 767 -18.44 20.79 -26.50
N VAL A 768 -17.70 19.86 -25.90
CA VAL A 768 -18.10 19.12 -24.70
C VAL A 768 -17.32 19.71 -23.53
N ILE A 769 -18.05 20.15 -22.52
CA ILE A 769 -17.51 20.75 -21.30
C ILE A 769 -17.67 19.73 -20.17
N ALA A 770 -16.60 19.48 -19.43
CA ALA A 770 -16.60 18.55 -18.31
C ALA A 770 -16.35 19.29 -16.99
N ASP A 771 -16.75 18.65 -15.89
CA ASP A 771 -16.35 19.06 -14.55
C ASP A 771 -14.99 18.48 -14.16
N GLY A 772 -14.51 18.82 -12.99
CA GLY A 772 -13.25 18.33 -12.48
C GLY A 772 -13.23 16.84 -12.09
N LEU A 773 -14.36 16.17 -12.04
CA LEU A 773 -14.46 14.72 -11.87
C LEU A 773 -14.52 13.97 -13.21
N GLY A 774 -14.45 14.72 -14.34
CA GLY A 774 -14.49 14.16 -15.69
C GLY A 774 -15.90 13.83 -16.19
N ARG A 775 -16.96 14.31 -15.52
CA ARG A 775 -18.33 14.14 -15.97
C ARG A 775 -18.65 15.23 -16.99
N VAL A 776 -19.33 14.88 -18.11
CA VAL A 776 -19.82 15.87 -19.06
C VAL A 776 -20.97 16.63 -18.41
N VAL A 777 -20.81 17.94 -18.26
CA VAL A 777 -21.80 18.81 -17.61
C VAL A 777 -22.52 19.71 -18.63
N GLN A 778 -21.96 19.87 -19.83
CA GLN A 778 -22.58 20.66 -20.88
C GLN A 778 -22.00 20.27 -22.25
N THR A 779 -22.85 20.25 -23.29
CA THR A 779 -22.44 20.15 -24.68
C THR A 779 -23.01 21.35 -25.44
N ARG A 780 -22.16 22.08 -26.15
CA ARG A 780 -22.54 23.21 -27.02
C ARG A 780 -22.27 22.87 -28.47
N LYS A 781 -23.21 23.13 -29.33
CA LYS A 781 -23.10 22.85 -30.76
C LYS A 781 -23.56 24.07 -31.56
N ASP A 782 -22.86 24.36 -32.65
CA ASP A 782 -23.31 25.36 -33.62
C ASP A 782 -24.71 25.04 -34.13
N ALA A 783 -25.57 26.02 -34.19
CA ALA A 783 -26.95 25.90 -34.65
C ALA A 783 -27.40 27.20 -35.29
N GLU A 784 -28.40 27.10 -36.16
CA GLU A 784 -29.12 28.24 -36.73
C GLU A 784 -30.57 28.12 -36.36
N VAL A 785 -31.14 29.18 -35.75
CA VAL A 785 -32.55 29.22 -35.38
C VAL A 785 -33.14 30.53 -35.89
N GLY A 786 -34.14 30.43 -36.76
CA GLY A 786 -34.82 31.57 -37.35
C GLY A 786 -33.93 32.46 -38.22
N GLY A 787 -32.85 31.92 -38.81
CA GLY A 787 -31.89 32.67 -39.63
C GLY A 787 -30.79 33.38 -38.82
N TYR A 788 -30.66 33.09 -37.54
CA TYR A 788 -29.61 33.62 -36.66
C TYR A 788 -28.71 32.49 -36.15
N GLU A 789 -27.42 32.72 -36.26
CA GLU A 789 -26.44 31.82 -35.65
C GLU A 789 -26.59 31.86 -34.12
N THR A 790 -26.57 30.68 -33.51
CA THR A 790 -26.73 30.47 -32.05
C THR A 790 -25.99 29.22 -31.64
N SER A 791 -25.80 29.04 -30.33
CA SER A 791 -25.37 27.75 -29.77
C SER A 791 -26.56 26.93 -29.25
N LEU A 792 -26.68 25.71 -29.69
CA LEU A 792 -27.55 24.71 -29.05
C LEU A 792 -26.83 24.12 -27.85
N VAL A 793 -27.35 24.38 -26.67
CA VAL A 793 -26.82 23.83 -25.40
C VAL A 793 -27.62 22.59 -24.99
N SER A 794 -26.95 21.52 -24.70
CA SER A 794 -27.53 20.24 -24.31
C SER A 794 -26.67 19.54 -23.27
N GLY A 795 -27.18 18.46 -22.68
CA GLY A 795 -26.44 17.64 -21.73
C GLY A 795 -26.13 18.32 -20.39
N VAL A 796 -26.87 19.40 -20.06
CA VAL A 796 -26.72 20.08 -18.77
C VAL A 796 -27.35 19.23 -17.68
N VAL A 797 -26.57 18.89 -16.65
CA VAL A 797 -26.96 18.01 -15.55
C VAL A 797 -26.46 18.60 -14.24
N ASP A 798 -27.38 18.67 -13.26
CA ASP A 798 -27.00 18.94 -11.87
C ASP A 798 -26.95 17.65 -11.08
N TYR A 799 -25.97 17.55 -10.23
CA TYR A 799 -25.73 16.37 -9.39
C TYR A 799 -26.04 16.70 -7.92
N ASP A 800 -26.39 15.66 -7.14
CA ASP A 800 -26.51 15.76 -5.68
C ASP A 800 -25.20 15.39 -4.98
N CYS A 801 -25.21 15.50 -3.64
CA CYS A 801 -24.06 15.15 -2.78
C CYS A 801 -23.71 13.66 -2.75
N PHE A 802 -24.34 12.81 -3.57
CA PHE A 802 -24.00 11.42 -3.78
C PHE A 802 -23.51 11.16 -5.21
N GLY A 803 -23.39 12.21 -6.04
CA GLY A 803 -22.97 12.13 -7.43
C GLY A 803 -24.06 11.66 -8.38
N ARG A 804 -25.35 11.73 -7.97
CA ARG A 804 -26.50 11.28 -8.78
C ARG A 804 -27.12 12.47 -9.51
N ALA A 805 -27.54 12.28 -10.78
CA ALA A 805 -28.16 13.30 -11.60
C ALA A 805 -29.57 13.62 -11.09
N VAL A 806 -29.75 14.77 -10.46
CA VAL A 806 -31.04 15.20 -9.88
C VAL A 806 -31.84 16.13 -10.78
N ARG A 807 -31.16 16.89 -11.66
CA ARG A 807 -31.83 17.67 -12.72
C ARG A 807 -31.12 17.43 -14.03
N GLN A 808 -31.88 17.23 -15.10
CA GLN A 808 -31.39 17.09 -16.45
C GLN A 808 -32.19 18.06 -17.34
N PHE A 809 -31.46 18.99 -17.93
CA PHE A 809 -32.08 20.04 -18.76
C PHE A 809 -32.32 19.54 -20.18
N TYR A 810 -33.46 19.95 -20.74
CA TYR A 810 -33.72 19.80 -22.14
C TYR A 810 -32.85 20.76 -22.95
N PRO A 811 -32.54 20.43 -24.23
CA PRO A 811 -31.75 21.34 -25.05
C PRO A 811 -32.41 22.70 -25.19
N PHE A 812 -31.62 23.74 -25.10
CA PHE A 812 -32.06 25.14 -25.29
C PHE A 812 -31.03 25.92 -26.12
N THR A 813 -31.46 27.02 -26.66
CA THR A 813 -30.57 27.88 -27.43
C THR A 813 -29.99 29.02 -26.56
N ASP A 814 -28.75 29.31 -26.78
CA ASP A 814 -28.02 30.38 -26.11
C ASP A 814 -27.44 31.31 -27.19
N GLY A 815 -27.80 32.60 -27.14
CA GLY A 815 -27.31 33.59 -28.09
C GLY A 815 -25.81 33.92 -27.99
N VAL A 816 -25.11 33.27 -27.07
CA VAL A 816 -23.65 33.39 -26.90
C VAL A 816 -22.96 32.46 -27.89
N LEU A 817 -22.24 33.02 -28.86
CA LEU A 817 -21.49 32.27 -29.88
C LEU A 817 -20.18 31.67 -29.36
N THR A 818 -19.77 32.00 -28.13
CA THR A 818 -18.55 31.41 -27.52
C THR A 818 -18.81 30.01 -27.04
N GLU A 819 -18.38 29.05 -27.83
CA GLU A 819 -18.64 27.63 -27.63
C GLU A 819 -17.89 27.05 -26.43
N THR A 820 -16.88 27.72 -25.93
CA THR A 820 -16.01 27.23 -24.83
C THR A 820 -16.46 27.69 -23.45
N TYR A 821 -17.53 28.47 -23.35
CA TYR A 821 -18.02 29.04 -22.11
C TYR A 821 -18.99 28.09 -21.41
N PHE A 822 -18.70 27.70 -20.16
CA PHE A 822 -19.67 26.99 -19.30
C PHE A 822 -20.72 28.01 -18.79
N GLN A 823 -21.96 27.70 -19.02
CA GLN A 823 -23.07 28.52 -18.52
C GLN A 823 -23.71 27.83 -17.31
N SER A 824 -23.44 28.34 -16.12
CA SER A 824 -24.10 27.89 -14.88
C SER A 824 -25.57 28.34 -14.79
N ASN A 825 -25.96 29.46 -15.47
CA ASN A 825 -27.31 30.00 -15.40
C ASN A 825 -28.26 29.28 -16.37
N THR A 826 -28.98 28.34 -15.85
CA THR A 826 -29.99 27.54 -16.55
C THR A 826 -31.42 28.07 -16.40
N SER A 827 -31.58 29.39 -16.05
CA SER A 827 -32.87 30.01 -15.75
C SER A 827 -33.88 29.92 -16.90
N ASN A 828 -33.43 29.77 -18.16
CA ASN A 828 -34.25 29.61 -19.35
C ASN A 828 -34.47 28.14 -19.76
N GLY A 829 -33.83 27.18 -19.10
CA GLY A 829 -33.87 25.76 -19.43
C GLY A 829 -35.01 25.04 -18.71
N LEU A 830 -35.83 24.29 -19.48
CA LEU A 830 -36.75 23.34 -18.91
C LEU A 830 -35.98 22.08 -18.45
N ALA A 831 -36.15 21.62 -17.19
CA ALA A 831 -35.48 20.46 -16.68
C ALA A 831 -36.45 19.37 -16.19
N SER A 832 -36.08 18.12 -16.38
CA SER A 832 -36.64 17.03 -15.62
C SER A 832 -35.89 16.86 -14.29
N THR A 833 -36.63 16.56 -13.22
CA THR A 833 -36.05 16.28 -11.91
C THR A 833 -36.23 14.83 -11.52
N THR A 834 -35.21 14.27 -10.86
CA THR A 834 -35.18 12.85 -10.41
C THR A 834 -34.88 12.78 -8.93
N THR A 835 -35.61 11.94 -8.19
CA THR A 835 -35.31 11.58 -6.80
C THR A 835 -34.92 10.10 -6.72
N TYR A 836 -34.15 9.75 -5.69
CA TYR A 836 -33.57 8.44 -5.54
C TYR A 836 -33.82 7.85 -4.16
N ASP A 837 -33.81 6.53 -4.09
CA ASP A 837 -33.81 5.80 -2.82
C ASP A 837 -32.36 5.56 -2.29
N ILE A 838 -32.29 4.83 -1.16
CA ILE A 838 -31.03 4.50 -0.48
C ILE A 838 -30.07 3.62 -1.31
N MET A 839 -30.61 2.89 -2.29
CA MET A 839 -29.86 2.02 -3.21
C MET A 839 -29.57 2.70 -4.55
N ASP A 840 -29.68 4.04 -4.61
CA ASP A 840 -29.47 4.87 -5.80
C ASP A 840 -30.41 4.54 -6.96
N ARG A 841 -31.62 3.97 -6.68
CA ARG A 841 -32.65 3.71 -7.69
C ARG A 841 -33.57 4.91 -7.77
N GLN A 842 -33.99 5.26 -8.99
CA GLN A 842 -34.94 6.38 -9.23
C GLN A 842 -36.30 6.08 -8.60
N THR A 843 -36.85 7.01 -7.85
CA THR A 843 -38.20 6.89 -7.21
C THR A 843 -39.24 7.80 -7.81
N LEU A 844 -38.82 8.95 -8.33
CA LEU A 844 -39.72 9.90 -8.99
C LEU A 844 -38.96 10.64 -10.08
N VAL A 845 -39.52 10.70 -11.26
CA VAL A 845 -39.10 11.62 -12.33
C VAL A 845 -40.23 12.62 -12.59
N THR A 846 -39.93 13.90 -12.49
CA THR A 846 -40.86 14.98 -12.80
C THR A 846 -40.35 15.71 -14.04
N GLN A 847 -41.17 15.71 -15.10
CA GLN A 847 -40.87 16.43 -16.32
C GLN A 847 -41.18 17.94 -16.17
N PRO A 848 -40.73 18.81 -17.09
CA PRO A 848 -40.82 20.27 -16.93
C PRO A 848 -42.23 20.81 -16.67
N HIS A 849 -43.23 20.20 -17.23
CA HIS A 849 -44.66 20.63 -17.07
C HIS A 849 -45.35 19.96 -15.87
N GLY A 850 -44.59 19.40 -14.95
CA GLY A 850 -45.15 18.77 -13.75
C GLY A 850 -45.70 17.34 -13.98
N VAL A 851 -45.47 16.77 -15.17
CA VAL A 851 -45.80 15.37 -15.47
C VAL A 851 -44.85 14.46 -14.65
N LYS A 852 -45.45 13.56 -13.88
CA LYS A 852 -44.75 12.70 -12.95
C LYS A 852 -44.80 11.24 -13.35
N THR A 853 -43.66 10.56 -13.23
CA THR A 853 -43.54 9.10 -13.25
C THR A 853 -42.96 8.67 -11.91
N THR A 854 -43.70 7.87 -11.16
CA THR A 854 -43.22 7.32 -9.86
C THR A 854 -42.75 5.89 -10.05
N MET A 855 -41.64 5.56 -9.43
CA MET A 855 -41.10 4.21 -9.38
C MET A 855 -41.10 3.71 -7.93
N ALA A 856 -41.51 2.48 -7.72
CA ALA A 856 -41.45 1.81 -6.43
C ALA A 856 -40.74 0.45 -6.55
N TYR A 857 -40.03 0.09 -5.53
CA TYR A 857 -39.23 -1.13 -5.49
C TYR A 857 -39.57 -1.92 -4.23
N GLY A 858 -39.51 -3.23 -4.31
CA GLY A 858 -39.84 -4.11 -3.20
C GLY A 858 -39.74 -5.57 -3.59
N PHE A 859 -40.59 -6.37 -3.00
CA PHE A 859 -40.66 -7.81 -3.25
C PHE A 859 -42.08 -8.23 -3.59
N GLY A 860 -42.23 -9.11 -4.58
CA GLY A 860 -43.47 -9.71 -4.99
C GLY A 860 -43.41 -11.23 -4.88
N GLN A 861 -44.57 -11.85 -4.65
CA GLN A 861 -44.65 -13.31 -4.54
C GLN A 861 -45.38 -13.88 -5.75
N LYS A 862 -44.79 -14.95 -6.33
CA LYS A 862 -45.43 -15.72 -7.43
C LYS A 862 -45.17 -17.20 -7.19
N GLY A 863 -46.24 -18.01 -7.14
CA GLY A 863 -46.09 -19.46 -6.92
C GLY A 863 -45.37 -19.85 -5.63
N GLY A 864 -45.54 -19.05 -4.57
CA GLY A 864 -44.87 -19.28 -3.28
C GLY A 864 -43.39 -18.84 -3.21
N LYS A 865 -42.81 -18.33 -4.31
CA LYS A 865 -41.42 -17.81 -4.40
C LYS A 865 -41.42 -16.31 -4.37
N TRP A 866 -40.36 -15.70 -3.80
CA TRP A 866 -40.12 -14.25 -3.77
C TRP A 866 -39.29 -13.80 -4.97
N TYR A 867 -39.61 -12.62 -5.47
CA TYR A 867 -38.94 -11.96 -6.59
C TYR A 867 -38.74 -10.48 -6.25
N PHE A 868 -37.76 -9.85 -6.88
CA PHE A 868 -37.66 -8.39 -6.85
C PHE A 868 -38.80 -7.79 -7.64
N LEU A 869 -39.44 -6.79 -7.06
CA LEU A 869 -40.52 -6.06 -7.67
C LEU A 869 -40.06 -4.65 -8.00
N SER A 870 -40.33 -4.23 -9.22
CA SER A 870 -40.27 -2.82 -9.62
C SER A 870 -41.61 -2.44 -10.25
N SER A 871 -42.09 -1.23 -9.95
CA SER A 871 -43.28 -0.67 -10.59
C SER A 871 -43.01 0.75 -11.03
N ALA A 872 -43.54 1.11 -12.21
CA ALA A 872 -43.54 2.46 -12.75
C ALA A 872 -44.96 2.90 -13.00
N THR A 873 -45.36 4.03 -12.42
CA THR A 873 -46.71 4.62 -12.58
C THR A 873 -46.56 5.93 -13.32
N ASP A 874 -47.23 6.04 -14.47
CA ASP A 874 -47.23 7.25 -15.28
C ASP A 874 -48.19 8.32 -14.73
N ALA A 875 -48.21 9.49 -15.32
CA ALA A 875 -49.11 10.59 -14.94
C ALA A 875 -50.62 10.30 -15.14
N LYS A 876 -50.97 9.31 -15.96
CA LYS A 876 -52.33 8.82 -16.15
C LYS A 876 -52.73 7.72 -15.18
N GLN A 877 -51.87 7.46 -14.18
CA GLN A 877 -52.02 6.39 -13.19
C GLN A 877 -51.98 4.98 -13.80
N ASN A 878 -51.38 4.82 -14.97
CA ASN A 878 -51.11 3.51 -15.50
C ASN A 878 -49.87 2.95 -14.83
N THR A 879 -49.99 1.81 -14.19
CA THR A 879 -48.89 1.16 -13.50
C THR A 879 -48.41 -0.06 -14.27
N LEU A 880 -47.16 -0.08 -14.59
CA LEU A 880 -46.41 -1.24 -15.10
C LEU A 880 -45.64 -1.86 -13.97
N THR A 881 -45.90 -3.13 -13.61
CA THR A 881 -45.18 -3.85 -12.56
C THR A 881 -44.38 -4.99 -13.18
N THR A 882 -43.11 -5.09 -12.78
CA THR A 882 -42.20 -6.14 -13.23
C THR A 882 -41.70 -6.94 -12.02
N LEU A 883 -41.72 -8.26 -12.15
CA LEU A 883 -41.05 -9.17 -11.23
C LEU A 883 -39.81 -9.71 -11.91
N THR A 884 -38.68 -9.64 -11.21
CA THR A 884 -37.37 -10.18 -11.66
C THR A 884 -36.85 -11.22 -10.67
N ASP A 885 -36.21 -12.25 -11.19
CA ASP A 885 -35.56 -13.26 -10.34
C ASP A 885 -34.23 -12.74 -9.74
N SER A 886 -33.56 -13.56 -8.95
CA SER A 886 -32.25 -13.22 -8.31
C SER A 886 -31.11 -12.98 -9.30
N ARG A 887 -31.28 -13.39 -10.56
CA ARG A 887 -30.32 -13.18 -11.67
C ARG A 887 -30.60 -11.89 -12.44
N GLY A 888 -31.70 -11.14 -12.11
CA GLY A 888 -32.12 -9.95 -12.80
C GLY A 888 -33.02 -10.22 -14.04
N LEU A 889 -33.45 -11.48 -14.24
CA LEU A 889 -34.30 -11.85 -15.38
C LEU A 889 -35.78 -11.58 -15.09
N GLN A 890 -36.47 -10.95 -16.03
CA GLN A 890 -37.89 -10.60 -15.91
C GLN A 890 -38.76 -11.86 -15.99
N VAL A 891 -39.42 -12.25 -14.91
CA VAL A 891 -40.24 -13.45 -14.84
C VAL A 891 -41.75 -13.16 -15.01
N GLN A 892 -42.14 -11.90 -14.81
CA GLN A 892 -43.51 -11.45 -15.04
C GLN A 892 -43.56 -9.94 -15.28
N GLN A 893 -44.38 -9.53 -16.18
CA GLN A 893 -44.78 -8.14 -16.39
C GLN A 893 -46.32 -8.03 -16.28
N THR A 894 -46.75 -7.06 -15.50
CA THR A 894 -48.19 -6.74 -15.35
C THR A 894 -48.38 -5.32 -15.85
N ALA A 895 -49.02 -5.17 -16.98
CA ALA A 895 -49.36 -3.89 -17.59
C ALA A 895 -50.74 -3.37 -17.08
N PRO A 896 -51.11 -2.10 -17.34
CA PRO A 896 -52.39 -1.53 -16.97
C PRO A 896 -53.56 -2.40 -17.42
N GLY A 897 -54.61 -2.48 -16.60
CA GLY A 897 -55.74 -3.40 -16.84
C GLY A 897 -55.47 -4.85 -16.39
N ASN A 898 -54.44 -5.08 -15.58
CA ASN A 898 -54.04 -6.41 -15.10
C ASN A 898 -53.68 -7.39 -16.23
N THR A 899 -53.13 -6.89 -17.32
CA THR A 899 -52.64 -7.72 -18.41
C THR A 899 -51.27 -8.30 -18.03
N VAL A 900 -51.19 -9.61 -17.89
CA VAL A 900 -50.05 -10.31 -17.34
C VAL A 900 -49.31 -11.10 -18.42
N THR A 901 -48.05 -10.77 -18.67
CA THR A 901 -47.13 -11.57 -19.48
C THR A 901 -46.15 -12.27 -18.55
N LYS A 902 -45.89 -13.56 -18.77
CA LYS A 902 -44.95 -14.38 -17.94
C LYS A 902 -43.83 -14.89 -18.80
N PHE A 903 -42.65 -15.01 -18.19
CA PHE A 903 -41.43 -15.50 -18.82
C PHE A 903 -40.80 -16.61 -17.98
N SER A 904 -40.20 -17.58 -18.65
CA SER A 904 -39.42 -18.62 -18.00
C SER A 904 -38.03 -18.74 -18.66
N TYR A 905 -37.04 -19.13 -17.91
CA TYR A 905 -35.66 -19.19 -18.38
C TYR A 905 -35.01 -20.49 -17.94
N ASP A 906 -34.04 -20.93 -18.70
CA ASP A 906 -33.15 -22.00 -18.31
C ASP A 906 -32.08 -21.51 -17.28
N PRO A 907 -31.25 -22.40 -16.73
CA PRO A 907 -30.18 -22.00 -15.83
C PRO A 907 -29.14 -21.06 -16.45
N LEU A 908 -28.95 -21.05 -17.76
CA LEU A 908 -28.06 -20.15 -18.50
C LEU A 908 -28.66 -18.75 -18.73
N GLY A 909 -29.93 -18.54 -18.36
CA GLY A 909 -30.64 -17.29 -18.59
C GLY A 909 -31.27 -17.15 -19.97
N GLN A 910 -31.35 -18.23 -20.74
CA GLN A 910 -32.02 -18.26 -22.06
C GLN A 910 -33.52 -18.37 -21.89
N LEU A 911 -34.33 -17.59 -22.66
CA LEU A 911 -35.78 -17.57 -22.57
C LEU A 911 -36.34 -18.87 -23.09
N THR A 912 -36.97 -19.68 -22.24
CA THR A 912 -37.58 -20.97 -22.63
C THR A 912 -39.08 -20.86 -22.94
N SER A 913 -39.76 -19.86 -22.34
CA SER A 913 -41.13 -19.60 -22.70
C SER A 913 -41.57 -18.17 -22.41
N SER A 914 -42.50 -17.66 -23.22
CA SER A 914 -43.26 -16.46 -22.94
C SER A 914 -44.78 -16.77 -23.04
N THR A 915 -45.52 -16.37 -22.01
CA THR A 915 -46.99 -16.54 -21.98
C THR A 915 -47.65 -15.18 -22.01
N ASP A 916 -48.50 -14.95 -22.96
CA ASP A 916 -49.19 -13.69 -23.14
C ASP A 916 -50.39 -13.53 -22.16
N PRO A 917 -51.08 -12.39 -22.12
CA PRO A 917 -52.21 -12.14 -21.24
C PRO A 917 -53.42 -13.04 -21.53
N MET A 918 -53.53 -13.64 -22.73
CA MET A 918 -54.58 -14.61 -23.08
C MET A 918 -54.23 -16.05 -22.70
N ASN A 919 -53.10 -16.26 -22.01
CA ASN A 919 -52.50 -17.54 -21.63
C ASN A 919 -52.04 -18.38 -22.84
N LEU A 920 -51.73 -17.73 -23.98
CA LEU A 920 -51.06 -18.35 -25.09
C LEU A 920 -49.58 -18.38 -24.85
N THR A 921 -48.97 -19.55 -24.98
CA THR A 921 -47.57 -19.74 -24.63
C THR A 921 -46.70 -20.01 -25.87
N THR A 922 -45.72 -19.20 -26.09
CA THR A 922 -44.62 -19.45 -27.03
C THR A 922 -43.46 -20.10 -26.28
N THR A 923 -42.92 -21.22 -26.82
CA THR A 923 -41.77 -21.90 -26.22
C THR A 923 -40.58 -21.88 -27.18
N TYR A 924 -39.37 -21.93 -26.57
CA TYR A 924 -38.09 -21.90 -27.27
C TYR A 924 -37.20 -23.02 -26.75
N THR A 925 -36.52 -23.72 -27.68
CA THR A 925 -35.47 -24.67 -27.36
C THR A 925 -34.14 -24.20 -27.97
N TYR A 926 -33.05 -24.57 -27.34
CA TYR A 926 -31.73 -24.13 -27.72
C TYR A 926 -30.75 -25.29 -27.84
N ASP A 927 -29.79 -25.14 -28.71
CA ASP A 927 -28.65 -26.02 -28.74
C ASP A 927 -27.58 -25.65 -27.68
N LYS A 928 -26.48 -26.43 -27.63
CA LYS A 928 -25.40 -26.17 -26.66
C LYS A 928 -24.48 -25.02 -27.09
N PHE A 929 -24.64 -24.45 -28.27
CA PHE A 929 -24.04 -23.17 -28.66
C PHE A 929 -24.86 -21.97 -28.21
N GLY A 930 -26.14 -22.19 -27.87
CA GLY A 930 -27.07 -21.14 -27.43
C GLY A 930 -27.93 -20.59 -28.57
N GLN A 931 -28.01 -21.30 -29.70
CA GLN A 931 -28.82 -20.94 -30.83
C GLN A 931 -30.21 -21.54 -30.68
N ILE A 932 -31.28 -20.82 -31.15
CA ILE A 932 -32.65 -21.32 -31.09
C ILE A 932 -32.80 -22.43 -32.16
N THR A 933 -33.15 -23.64 -31.72
CA THR A 933 -33.42 -24.76 -32.64
C THR A 933 -34.88 -24.96 -32.93
N GLU A 934 -35.76 -24.57 -32.00
CA GLU A 934 -37.20 -24.65 -32.18
C GLU A 934 -37.90 -23.47 -31.49
N ARG A 935 -38.92 -22.96 -32.14
CA ARG A 935 -39.87 -22.02 -31.57
C ARG A 935 -41.30 -22.55 -31.85
N VAL A 936 -42.07 -22.83 -30.79
CA VAL A 936 -43.47 -23.20 -30.93
C VAL A 936 -44.33 -21.98 -30.58
N HIS A 937 -45.07 -21.50 -31.55
CA HIS A 937 -45.96 -20.33 -31.38
C HIS A 937 -47.41 -20.77 -31.53
N PRO A 938 -48.32 -20.35 -30.61
CA PRO A 938 -49.71 -20.80 -30.65
C PRO A 938 -50.47 -20.58 -31.97
N ASP A 939 -50.17 -19.44 -32.62
CA ASP A 939 -50.84 -19.06 -33.87
C ASP A 939 -50.04 -19.35 -35.14
N ALA A 940 -48.69 -19.29 -35.04
CA ALA A 940 -47.81 -19.46 -36.19
C ALA A 940 -47.32 -20.89 -36.35
N GLY A 941 -47.58 -21.78 -35.38
CA GLY A 941 -47.09 -23.16 -35.42
C GLY A 941 -45.66 -23.29 -34.91
N THR A 942 -45.00 -24.34 -35.39
CA THR A 942 -43.61 -24.67 -34.98
C THR A 942 -42.65 -24.25 -36.08
N ASP A 943 -41.70 -23.37 -35.68
CA ASP A 943 -40.51 -23.08 -36.50
C ASP A 943 -39.33 -23.90 -35.98
N THR A 944 -38.56 -24.49 -36.88
CA THR A 944 -37.32 -25.18 -36.57
C THR A 944 -36.17 -24.55 -37.34
N TYR A 945 -34.99 -24.49 -36.68
CA TYR A 945 -33.80 -23.88 -37.23
C TYR A 945 -32.60 -24.82 -37.11
N GLU A 946 -31.80 -24.90 -38.15
CA GLU A 946 -30.58 -25.66 -38.16
C GLU A 946 -29.38 -24.75 -38.44
N TYR A 947 -28.26 -25.04 -37.79
CA TYR A 947 -27.04 -24.25 -37.90
C TYR A 947 -25.85 -25.14 -38.16
N ASP A 948 -24.84 -24.59 -38.84
CA ASP A 948 -23.56 -25.24 -38.97
C ASP A 948 -22.62 -24.96 -37.79
N ALA A 949 -21.47 -25.60 -37.74
CA ALA A 949 -20.51 -25.43 -36.66
C ALA A 949 -19.88 -24.01 -36.62
N ALA A 950 -19.95 -23.27 -37.72
CA ALA A 950 -19.50 -21.88 -37.82
C ALA A 950 -20.56 -20.89 -37.28
N GLY A 951 -21.77 -21.37 -36.98
CA GLY A 951 -22.87 -20.58 -36.44
C GLY A 951 -23.80 -20.00 -37.50
N ASN A 952 -23.64 -20.36 -38.78
CA ASN A 952 -24.51 -19.91 -39.84
C ASN A 952 -25.82 -20.73 -39.80
N MET A 953 -26.98 -20.08 -39.93
CA MET A 953 -28.26 -20.75 -40.07
C MET A 953 -28.37 -21.36 -41.48
N VAL A 954 -28.44 -22.68 -41.56
CA VAL A 954 -28.47 -23.40 -42.83
C VAL A 954 -29.90 -23.77 -43.30
N SER A 955 -30.84 -23.90 -42.36
CA SER A 955 -32.23 -24.10 -42.69
C SER A 955 -33.20 -23.46 -41.68
N HIS A 956 -34.35 -23.08 -42.14
CA HIS A 956 -35.49 -22.63 -41.34
C HIS A 956 -36.79 -23.24 -41.90
N THR A 957 -37.46 -24.07 -41.13
CA THR A 957 -38.76 -24.61 -41.49
C THR A 957 -39.81 -23.91 -40.66
N ASN A 958 -40.78 -23.28 -41.29
CA ASN A 958 -41.85 -22.54 -40.61
C ASN A 958 -43.02 -23.43 -40.20
N GLY A 959 -43.97 -22.87 -39.42
CA GLY A 959 -45.14 -23.57 -38.90
C GLY A 959 -46.07 -24.17 -39.97
N ASN A 960 -45.91 -23.82 -41.27
CA ASN A 960 -46.62 -24.42 -42.41
C ASN A 960 -45.77 -25.52 -43.07
N ASN A 961 -44.76 -26.03 -42.44
CA ASN A 961 -43.81 -27.00 -42.95
C ASN A 961 -43.12 -26.54 -44.26
N LYS A 962 -42.90 -25.25 -44.43
CA LYS A 962 -42.15 -24.69 -45.55
C LYS A 962 -40.73 -24.43 -45.12
N THR A 963 -39.77 -25.02 -45.83
CA THR A 963 -38.34 -24.89 -45.50
C THR A 963 -37.71 -23.84 -46.42
N ILE A 964 -36.90 -22.98 -45.80
CA ILE A 964 -36.01 -22.04 -46.46
C ILE A 964 -34.60 -22.56 -46.21
N GLN A 965 -33.77 -22.65 -47.26
CA GLN A 965 -32.37 -23.09 -47.18
C GLN A 965 -31.47 -21.87 -47.40
N TYR A 966 -30.35 -21.84 -46.67
CA TYR A 966 -29.38 -20.76 -46.71
C TYR A 966 -28.00 -21.34 -47.09
N HIS A 967 -27.39 -20.79 -48.10
CA HIS A 967 -26.07 -21.20 -48.53
C HIS A 967 -25.02 -20.14 -48.28
N TYR A 968 -23.82 -20.58 -47.96
CA TYR A 968 -22.78 -19.66 -47.55
C TYR A 968 -21.45 -19.95 -48.27
N ASP A 969 -20.79 -18.87 -48.70
CA ASP A 969 -19.39 -18.92 -49.04
C ASP A 969 -18.58 -18.49 -47.82
N TYR A 970 -18.01 -19.46 -47.12
CA TYR A 970 -17.43 -19.33 -45.77
C TYR A 970 -18.49 -18.84 -44.75
N ASN A 971 -18.57 -17.53 -44.48
CA ASN A 971 -19.52 -16.90 -43.60
C ASN A 971 -20.39 -15.84 -44.30
N ARG A 972 -20.35 -15.75 -45.62
CA ARG A 972 -21.17 -14.82 -46.40
C ARG A 972 -22.34 -15.57 -47.00
N LEU A 973 -23.57 -15.11 -46.76
CA LEU A 973 -24.78 -15.63 -47.30
C LEU A 973 -24.78 -15.39 -48.83
N THR A 974 -24.80 -16.42 -49.63
CA THR A 974 -24.83 -16.33 -51.08
C THR A 974 -26.20 -16.56 -51.68
N ASP A 975 -26.96 -17.52 -51.11
CA ASP A 975 -28.27 -17.89 -51.63
C ASP A 975 -29.28 -18.13 -50.54
N VAL A 976 -30.52 -17.70 -50.77
CA VAL A 976 -31.68 -18.06 -50.00
C VAL A 976 -32.61 -18.83 -50.93
N GLU A 977 -32.76 -20.10 -50.67
CA GLU A 977 -33.57 -20.99 -51.49
C GLU A 977 -34.94 -21.27 -50.85
N TYR A 978 -35.95 -21.18 -51.63
CA TYR A 978 -37.33 -21.54 -51.28
C TYR A 978 -37.71 -22.80 -52.08
N PRO A 979 -37.45 -24.02 -51.62
CA PRO A 979 -37.68 -25.26 -52.40
C PRO A 979 -39.08 -25.43 -52.91
N ASP A 980 -40.06 -24.96 -52.16
CA ASP A 980 -41.49 -24.98 -52.56
C ASP A 980 -41.89 -23.84 -53.50
N TYR A 981 -41.09 -22.83 -53.62
CA TYR A 981 -41.35 -21.62 -54.42
C TYR A 981 -40.05 -21.11 -55.05
N PRO A 982 -39.45 -21.87 -56.01
CA PRO A 982 -38.11 -21.52 -56.54
C PRO A 982 -38.02 -20.14 -57.23
N ALA A 983 -39.17 -19.61 -57.67
CA ALA A 983 -39.26 -18.27 -58.23
C ALA A 983 -39.00 -17.15 -57.21
N ASN A 984 -38.94 -17.48 -55.91
CA ASN A 984 -38.62 -16.54 -54.81
C ASN A 984 -37.16 -16.73 -54.33
N ASN A 985 -36.38 -17.55 -55.02
CA ASN A 985 -34.97 -17.71 -54.63
C ASN A 985 -34.21 -16.39 -54.79
N VAL A 986 -33.35 -16.10 -53.82
CA VAL A 986 -32.55 -14.87 -53.79
C VAL A 986 -31.08 -15.23 -53.89
N HIS A 987 -30.37 -14.60 -54.82
CA HIS A 987 -28.92 -14.74 -54.96
C HIS A 987 -28.23 -13.40 -54.63
N TYR A 988 -27.16 -13.48 -53.81
CA TYR A 988 -26.36 -12.34 -53.45
C TYR A 988 -24.97 -12.40 -54.07
N THR A 989 -24.64 -11.40 -54.88
CA THR A 989 -23.30 -11.23 -55.41
C THR A 989 -22.53 -10.20 -54.59
N TYR A 990 -21.34 -10.57 -54.15
CA TYR A 990 -20.43 -9.72 -53.40
C TYR A 990 -19.40 -9.06 -54.30
N GLY A 991 -19.13 -7.80 -54.07
CA GLY A 991 -18.14 -7.06 -54.79
C GLY A 991 -16.72 -7.58 -54.51
N ASP A 992 -15.89 -7.55 -55.53
CA ASP A 992 -14.49 -7.94 -55.53
C ASP A 992 -13.55 -6.73 -55.74
N SER A 993 -12.28 -6.98 -56.04
CA SER A 993 -11.27 -5.95 -56.30
C SER A 993 -11.52 -5.11 -57.56
N THR A 994 -12.45 -5.54 -58.46
CA THR A 994 -12.80 -4.85 -59.69
C THR A 994 -14.05 -3.98 -59.54
N THR A 995 -14.76 -4.12 -58.40
CA THR A 995 -16.00 -3.43 -58.13
C THR A 995 -15.72 -1.96 -57.74
N ASN A 996 -16.40 -1.05 -58.44
CA ASN A 996 -16.32 0.39 -58.14
C ASN A 996 -17.07 0.78 -56.87
N TYR A 997 -16.87 2.03 -56.42
CA TYR A 997 -17.60 2.65 -55.32
C TYR A 997 -17.45 1.94 -53.95
N ASN A 998 -16.29 1.41 -53.62
CA ASN A 998 -16.05 0.74 -52.33
C ASN A 998 -16.92 -0.51 -52.13
N GLY A 999 -17.26 -1.20 -53.21
CA GLY A 999 -18.14 -2.38 -53.20
C GLY A 999 -17.48 -3.66 -52.71
N LYS A 1000 -16.14 -3.70 -52.64
CA LYS A 1000 -15.41 -4.91 -52.23
C LYS A 1000 -15.88 -5.43 -50.89
N GLY A 1001 -16.36 -6.68 -50.85
CA GLY A 1001 -16.86 -7.34 -49.66
C GLY A 1001 -18.27 -6.94 -49.25
N ARG A 1002 -18.98 -6.10 -50.04
CA ARG A 1002 -20.38 -5.73 -49.86
C ARG A 1002 -21.25 -6.43 -50.88
N ILE A 1003 -22.52 -6.63 -50.55
CA ILE A 1003 -23.49 -7.06 -51.56
C ILE A 1003 -23.61 -5.95 -52.60
N VAL A 1004 -23.38 -6.28 -53.87
CA VAL A 1004 -23.44 -5.37 -55.02
C VAL A 1004 -24.58 -5.66 -55.96
N MET A 1005 -25.11 -6.88 -55.89
CA MET A 1005 -26.28 -7.28 -56.63
C MET A 1005 -27.10 -8.31 -55.85
N GLN A 1006 -28.39 -8.16 -55.88
CA GLN A 1006 -29.39 -9.13 -55.46
C GLN A 1006 -30.22 -9.48 -56.66
N GLU A 1007 -30.37 -10.75 -56.95
CA GLU A 1007 -31.25 -11.31 -58.02
C GLU A 1007 -32.33 -12.13 -57.30
N ASP A 1008 -33.57 -11.81 -57.66
CA ASP A 1008 -34.72 -12.50 -57.11
C ASP A 1008 -35.29 -13.48 -58.16
#